data_21f0b7082596dd0502e3c51fddff4cf5
#
_entry.id   21f0b7082596dd0502e3c51fddff4cf5
#
_cell.length_a   1.000
_cell.length_b   1.000
_cell.length_c   1.000
_cell.angle_alpha   90.00
_cell.angle_beta   90.00
_cell.angle_gamma   90.00
#
_symmetry.space_group_name_H-M   'P 1'
#
loop_
_entity.id
_entity.type
_entity.pdbx_description
1 polymer ?
#
loop_
_entity_poly.entity_id
_entity_poly.type
_entity_poly.pdbx_seq_one_letter_code
_entity_poly.pdbx_strand_id
1 'polypeptide(L)'
;MFEVHFTSVFPQRTFISEPEQPSCEGFDILGFRHAMTMAFAVDEINKNSTLLPNVTLGYSLYDNCGALVVGFSGSLSLASGREEQFLLEKNCLGTPPVLGIVGDSASTYTIAISNVLGLYKMPIVSYFSTCSCLSDRKRFPSFFRTIPSDAFQVRAMNQILKHFGWSWVGLLVSDDDYGRNVARSFQSDLVQSGEGCLAYSEVLPWDSDQSELRRIVHLIKTSTARVVMVFAHEFHMIHLMEEVAQQNVTGRQWIASEAWTGSTVLHTPLLMPYLSGTLGIAIRRGEIPGLKDFLLQIHPGQYDESYGNNMVTQYWEYTFQCKFDPAGWVEAGGALCTGQEDIEHVETEFLDLSNLRPEYNIYKAVYALAYALDDMLRCVPGRGPFSGHSCATLQTLEPWQLVHYLQKVNFTTPFGDQVSFDENGDVLPIYDIMNWLWLPDGKTKVQNVGAVKESANEEELTLEEDKIFWNFESKQPPQSVCSESCPPGTRMARKKGEPVCCFDCIPCSEGKISNKTDSMECTSCPEDFWSNAQCDHCVPKKIEFLSYQEPLGICLTTTSLLGTFISAVVLVIFIYHRNTPMVRANNSELSFLILASLKLCFLCSLLFIGRPRLWTCQLRHAAFGISFVLCVSCILVKTMVVLAVFKASKPGGGASLKWFGTVQQRGTVLVLTSIQAAICTAWLVSASPAPYKNTKYHNDKIVYECVVGSTIGFAVLLGYIGLLAILSFLLAFLARNLPDNFNEAKLITFSMLIFCAVWVAFVPAYVNSPGKYADAVEVFAILASSFGLLVALFGPKCYIIVFRPERNTKKAIMGRGTTKS
;
A
#
# COMPACT_ATOMS: atom_id res chain seq x y z
N MET A 1 7.14 12.44 48.15
CA MET A 1 8.52 12.78 47.68
C MET A 1 8.39 13.63 46.43
N PHE A 2 9.07 14.74 46.44
CA PHE A 2 8.94 15.78 45.38
C PHE A 2 10.32 16.20 44.91
N GLU A 3 10.45 16.77 43.75
CA GLU A 3 11.65 17.39 43.24
C GLU A 3 11.51 18.93 43.41
N VAL A 4 12.06 19.44 44.49
CA VAL A 4 12.01 20.87 44.83
C VAL A 4 13.31 21.57 44.46
N HIS A 5 14.37 20.78 44.24
CA HIS A 5 15.66 21.28 43.75
C HIS A 5 16.13 20.37 42.58
N PHE A 6 16.73 20.99 41.58
CA PHE A 6 17.17 20.27 40.36
C PHE A 6 18.50 19.53 40.51
N THR A 7 19.36 19.97 41.40
CA THR A 7 20.77 19.52 41.49
C THR A 7 21.17 19.16 42.87
N SER A 8 21.84 18.05 43.00
CA SER A 8 22.51 17.67 44.27
C SER A 8 24.04 17.81 44.14
N VAL A 9 24.65 18.49 45.07
CA VAL A 9 26.09 18.64 45.15
C VAL A 9 26.63 17.68 46.19
N PHE A 10 27.45 16.77 45.75
CA PHE A 10 28.09 15.76 46.64
C PHE A 10 29.43 16.26 47.08
N PRO A 11 29.67 16.39 48.43
CA PRO A 11 30.96 16.77 48.95
C PRO A 11 32.01 15.70 48.62
N GLN A 12 33.29 16.10 48.57
CA GLN A 12 34.39 15.21 48.34
C GLN A 12 34.45 14.16 49.45
N ARG A 13 34.24 12.89 49.11
CA ARG A 13 34.27 11.78 50.09
C ARG A 13 35.73 11.34 50.35
N THR A 14 36.28 11.74 51.50
CA THR A 14 37.64 11.30 51.91
C THR A 14 37.62 10.07 52.78
N PHE A 15 36.47 9.72 53.35
CA PHE A 15 36.30 8.65 54.35
C PHE A 15 37.22 8.72 55.58
N ILE A 16 37.76 9.91 55.85
CA ILE A 16 38.56 10.19 57.08
C ILE A 16 37.61 10.69 58.20
N SER A 17 36.47 11.24 57.79
CA SER A 17 35.35 11.65 58.61
C SER A 17 34.04 11.05 58.04
N GLU A 18 32.99 11.10 58.83
CA GLU A 18 31.66 10.74 58.35
C GLU A 18 31.30 11.56 57.12
N PRO A 19 30.85 10.93 56.02
CA PRO A 19 30.49 11.67 54.80
C PRO A 19 29.34 12.63 55.08
N GLU A 20 29.48 13.88 54.68
CA GLU A 20 28.43 14.86 54.74
C GLU A 20 27.32 14.51 53.76
N GLN A 21 26.08 14.86 54.11
CA GLN A 21 24.94 14.72 53.21
C GLN A 21 25.08 15.67 52.01
N PRO A 22 24.60 15.24 50.82
CA PRO A 22 24.60 16.13 49.66
C PRO A 22 23.73 17.38 49.91
N SER A 23 24.20 18.53 49.46
CA SER A 23 23.42 19.76 49.45
C SER A 23 22.57 19.86 48.19
N CYS A 24 21.37 20.39 48.29
CA CYS A 24 20.46 20.62 47.15
C CYS A 24 20.62 22.07 46.67
N GLU A 25 20.71 22.26 45.34
CA GLU A 25 20.86 23.55 44.71
C GLU A 25 19.85 23.69 43.52
N GLY A 26 19.52 24.93 43.15
CA GLY A 26 18.60 25.18 42.05
C GLY A 26 17.13 24.97 42.47
N PHE A 27 16.53 25.96 43.12
CA PHE A 27 15.15 25.86 43.60
C PHE A 27 14.13 25.80 42.44
N ASP A 28 13.24 24.79 42.48
CA ASP A 28 12.14 24.64 41.55
C ASP A 28 10.81 25.11 42.15
N ILE A 29 10.26 26.18 41.60
CA ILE A 29 9.00 26.77 42.03
C ILE A 29 7.82 25.79 41.78
N LEU A 30 7.83 25.06 40.65
CA LEU A 30 6.76 24.12 40.31
C LEU A 30 6.84 22.91 41.23
N GLY A 31 8.02 22.36 41.47
CA GLY A 31 8.22 21.29 42.43
C GLY A 31 7.80 21.66 43.84
N PHE A 32 8.05 22.92 44.27
CA PHE A 32 7.55 23.43 45.53
C PHE A 32 6.01 23.54 45.54
N ARG A 33 5.37 24.00 44.44
CA ARG A 33 3.91 24.00 44.32
C ARG A 33 3.31 22.59 44.39
N HIS A 34 3.98 21.57 43.79
CA HIS A 34 3.59 20.16 43.92
C HIS A 34 3.55 19.74 45.39
N ALA A 35 4.60 20.05 46.17
CA ALA A 35 4.66 19.74 47.60
C ALA A 35 3.54 20.47 48.39
N MET A 36 3.30 21.74 48.10
CA MET A 36 2.23 22.52 48.75
C MET A 36 0.83 22.03 48.38
N THR A 37 0.64 21.49 47.16
CA THR A 37 -0.63 20.86 46.77
C THR A 37 -0.94 19.62 47.62
N MET A 38 0.06 18.81 47.94
CA MET A 38 -0.12 17.71 48.90
C MET A 38 -0.56 18.23 50.27
N ALA A 39 0.12 19.25 50.80
CA ALA A 39 -0.19 19.86 52.06
C ALA A 39 -1.64 20.39 52.09
N PHE A 40 -2.06 21.06 51.01
CA PHE A 40 -3.45 21.55 50.84
C PHE A 40 -4.45 20.38 50.85
N ALA A 41 -4.21 19.33 50.10
CA ALA A 41 -5.13 18.17 50.04
C ALA A 41 -5.32 17.50 51.42
N VAL A 42 -4.21 17.39 52.19
CA VAL A 42 -4.30 16.85 53.58
C VAL A 42 -5.07 17.81 54.49
N ASP A 43 -4.84 19.13 54.41
CA ASP A 43 -5.57 20.14 55.19
C ASP A 43 -7.08 20.14 54.87
N GLU A 44 -7.44 20.04 53.61
CA GLU A 44 -8.82 19.91 53.15
C GLU A 44 -9.50 18.65 53.69
N ILE A 45 -8.82 17.48 53.62
CA ILE A 45 -9.34 16.21 54.14
C ILE A 45 -9.55 16.32 55.67
N ASN A 46 -8.63 16.92 56.40
CA ASN A 46 -8.73 17.09 57.84
C ASN A 46 -9.88 18.02 58.24
N LYS A 47 -10.25 18.95 57.36
CA LYS A 47 -11.44 19.85 57.56
C LYS A 47 -12.76 19.13 57.17
N ASN A 48 -12.69 18.08 56.45
CA ASN A 48 -13.88 17.32 55.97
C ASN A 48 -14.41 16.39 57.06
N SER A 49 -15.63 16.69 57.57
CA SER A 49 -16.25 15.87 58.59
C SER A 49 -16.78 14.52 58.12
N THR A 50 -16.86 14.28 56.80
CA THR A 50 -17.44 13.03 56.23
C THR A 50 -16.39 12.02 55.81
N LEU A 51 -15.19 12.43 55.50
CA LEU A 51 -14.05 11.58 55.15
C LEU A 51 -13.11 11.53 56.36
N LEU A 52 -12.78 10.32 56.81
CA LEU A 52 -11.94 10.07 58.00
C LEU A 52 -12.43 10.78 59.28
N PRO A 53 -13.66 10.61 59.70
CA PRO A 53 -14.20 11.29 60.91
C PRO A 53 -13.37 10.87 62.15
N ASN A 54 -12.91 11.87 62.90
CA ASN A 54 -12.10 11.74 64.10
C ASN A 54 -10.67 11.15 63.86
N VAL A 55 -10.17 11.22 62.64
CA VAL A 55 -8.80 10.82 62.28
C VAL A 55 -8.14 11.98 61.61
N THR A 56 -6.99 12.39 62.10
CA THR A 56 -6.20 13.46 61.47
C THR A 56 -5.05 12.84 60.66
N LEU A 57 -4.96 13.22 59.38
CA LEU A 57 -3.83 12.87 58.54
C LEU A 57 -2.69 13.82 58.77
N GLY A 58 -1.49 13.26 58.97
CA GLY A 58 -0.25 14.02 58.93
C GLY A 58 0.47 13.82 57.59
N TYR A 59 1.47 14.61 57.32
CA TYR A 59 2.35 14.46 56.19
C TYR A 59 3.80 14.85 56.53
N SER A 60 4.73 14.28 55.75
CA SER A 60 6.15 14.64 55.74
C SER A 60 6.55 14.88 54.28
N LEU A 61 7.20 16.03 54.02
CA LEU A 61 7.67 16.42 52.73
C LEU A 61 9.14 16.11 52.59
N TYR A 62 9.51 15.42 51.53
CA TYR A 62 10.90 15.08 51.18
C TYR A 62 11.23 15.57 49.80
N ASP A 63 12.42 16.22 49.69
CA ASP A 63 13.00 16.63 48.43
C ASP A 63 13.96 15.54 47.94
N ASN A 64 13.84 15.07 46.72
CA ASN A 64 14.75 14.12 46.13
C ASN A 64 15.99 14.78 45.50
N CYS A 65 15.99 16.12 45.38
CA CYS A 65 17.07 16.96 44.83
C CYS A 65 17.55 16.53 43.46
N GLY A 66 16.70 15.98 42.60
CA GLY A 66 17.07 15.45 41.32
C GLY A 66 18.07 14.29 41.34
N ALA A 67 18.19 13.60 42.50
CA ALA A 67 19.16 12.54 42.69
C ALA A 67 18.58 11.27 43.28
N LEU A 68 18.77 10.14 42.56
CA LEU A 68 18.27 8.84 42.98
C LEU A 68 18.69 8.48 44.39
N VAL A 69 19.93 8.75 44.77
CA VAL A 69 20.50 8.39 46.11
C VAL A 69 19.78 9.14 47.23
N VAL A 70 19.45 10.42 47.02
CA VAL A 70 18.74 11.23 47.99
C VAL A 70 17.32 10.74 48.15
N GLY A 71 16.57 10.58 47.03
CA GLY A 71 15.20 10.04 47.05
C GLY A 71 15.10 8.64 47.66
N PHE A 72 16.09 7.80 47.38
CA PHE A 72 16.18 6.45 47.95
C PHE A 72 16.42 6.47 49.46
N SER A 73 17.34 7.32 49.93
CA SER A 73 17.61 7.51 51.36
C SER A 73 16.39 8.00 52.09
N GLY A 74 15.71 9.04 51.57
CA GLY A 74 14.47 9.57 52.15
C GLY A 74 13.37 8.51 52.23
N SER A 75 13.17 7.70 51.18
CA SER A 75 12.16 6.64 51.17
C SER A 75 12.43 5.56 52.23
N LEU A 76 13.70 5.18 52.42
CA LEU A 76 14.11 4.25 53.46
C LEU A 76 13.88 4.83 54.87
N SER A 77 14.20 6.07 55.08
CA SER A 77 13.95 6.79 56.35
C SER A 77 12.48 6.81 56.66
N LEU A 78 11.61 7.11 55.70
CA LEU A 78 10.17 7.07 55.86
C LEU A 78 9.66 5.68 56.23
N ALA A 79 10.20 4.63 55.57
CA ALA A 79 9.74 3.24 55.79
C ALA A 79 10.24 2.65 57.11
N SER A 80 11.43 3.04 57.55
CA SER A 80 12.06 2.50 58.77
C SER A 80 11.72 3.25 60.05
N GLY A 81 11.21 4.47 59.97
CA GLY A 81 10.94 5.33 61.11
C GLY A 81 12.18 5.78 61.91
N ARG A 82 13.37 5.71 61.29
CA ARG A 82 14.64 5.96 61.98
C ARG A 82 15.17 7.40 61.90
N GLU A 83 14.37 8.39 61.54
CA GLU A 83 14.88 9.74 61.52
C GLU A 83 14.72 10.42 62.87
N GLU A 84 15.82 11.01 63.35
CA GLU A 84 15.85 11.89 64.54
C GLU A 84 15.04 13.17 64.36
N GLN A 85 14.58 13.45 63.13
CA GLN A 85 13.82 14.63 62.75
C GLN A 85 12.32 14.45 62.84
N PHE A 86 11.78 13.24 63.01
CA PHE A 86 10.35 13.08 63.31
C PHE A 86 10.06 13.45 64.76
N LEU A 87 9.74 14.69 64.97
CA LEU A 87 9.05 15.14 66.18
C LEU A 87 7.62 14.60 66.11
N LEU A 88 7.50 13.31 66.41
CA LEU A 88 6.20 12.71 66.65
C LEU A 88 5.61 13.37 67.88
N GLU A 89 4.56 14.17 67.76
CA GLU A 89 3.74 14.52 68.89
C GLU A 89 3.40 13.23 69.65
N LYS A 90 3.41 13.30 70.99
CA LYS A 90 3.22 12.12 71.87
C LYS A 90 1.97 11.29 71.61
N ASN A 91 1.13 11.64 70.66
CA ASN A 91 -0.12 11.00 70.33
C ASN A 91 -0.16 10.28 68.95
N CYS A 92 0.91 10.21 68.17
CA CYS A 92 0.94 9.42 66.97
C CYS A 92 1.05 7.90 67.27
N LEU A 93 0.11 7.12 66.80
CA LEU A 93 -0.02 5.69 66.98
C LEU A 93 0.36 4.99 65.66
N GLY A 94 1.29 4.03 65.71
CA GLY A 94 1.62 3.17 64.56
C GLY A 94 3.13 3.00 64.34
N THR A 95 3.50 1.83 63.80
CA THR A 95 4.85 1.53 63.28
C THR A 95 4.72 0.71 62.02
N PRO A 96 5.24 1.14 60.88
CA PRO A 96 6.02 2.37 60.64
C PRO A 96 5.10 3.62 60.76
N PRO A 97 5.68 4.81 61.03
CA PRO A 97 4.89 6.04 61.21
C PRO A 97 4.22 6.51 59.89
N VAL A 98 4.62 5.97 58.76
CA VAL A 98 4.11 6.35 57.43
C VAL A 98 3.29 5.19 56.84
N LEU A 99 2.05 5.47 56.44
CA LEU A 99 1.10 4.49 55.89
C LEU A 99 1.22 4.33 54.38
N GLY A 100 1.63 5.35 53.69
CA GLY A 100 1.79 5.39 52.25
C GLY A 100 2.63 6.56 51.78
N ILE A 101 3.15 6.47 50.60
CA ILE A 101 4.04 7.49 50.02
C ILE A 101 3.37 8.02 48.73
N VAL A 102 3.30 9.36 48.62
CA VAL A 102 2.95 10.04 47.36
C VAL A 102 4.27 10.47 46.68
N GLY A 103 4.48 10.07 45.47
CA GLY A 103 5.71 10.31 44.69
C GLY A 103 6.23 9.02 44.07
N ASP A 104 7.31 9.01 43.29
CA ASP A 104 8.19 10.08 42.89
C ASP A 104 7.78 10.63 41.51
N SER A 105 8.40 11.70 41.01
CA SER A 105 8.12 12.28 39.68
C SER A 105 8.77 11.45 38.58
N ALA A 106 10.03 11.01 38.75
CA ALA A 106 10.77 10.31 37.73
C ALA A 106 10.60 8.80 37.81
N SER A 107 10.39 8.14 36.66
CA SER A 107 10.21 6.68 36.58
C SER A 107 11.40 5.90 37.11
N THR A 108 12.63 6.31 36.81
CA THR A 108 13.85 5.67 37.29
C THR A 108 13.93 5.65 38.84
N TYR A 109 13.60 6.76 39.50
CA TYR A 109 13.58 6.87 40.95
C TYR A 109 12.46 6.04 41.53
N THR A 110 11.28 6.10 40.96
CA THR A 110 10.12 5.30 41.36
C THR A 110 10.37 3.81 41.27
N ILE A 111 11.03 3.33 40.20
CA ILE A 111 11.40 1.92 40.04
C ILE A 111 12.31 1.47 41.20
N ALA A 112 13.34 2.23 41.48
CA ALA A 112 14.26 1.92 42.57
C ALA A 112 13.59 1.94 43.94
N ILE A 113 12.82 2.99 44.23
CA ILE A 113 12.09 3.17 45.48
C ILE A 113 11.05 2.06 45.66
N SER A 114 10.25 1.79 44.61
CA SER A 114 9.20 0.75 44.67
C SER A 114 9.74 -0.66 44.84
N ASN A 115 10.94 -0.98 44.31
CA ASN A 115 11.61 -2.26 44.59
C ASN A 115 11.90 -2.46 46.07
N VAL A 116 12.28 -1.39 46.77
CA VAL A 116 12.59 -1.46 48.22
C VAL A 116 11.32 -1.36 49.05
N LEU A 117 10.46 -0.43 48.78
CA LEU A 117 9.18 -0.27 49.47
C LEU A 117 8.30 -1.53 49.35
N GLY A 118 8.42 -2.25 48.23
CA GLY A 118 7.76 -3.55 48.01
C GLY A 118 8.16 -4.60 49.06
N LEU A 119 9.38 -4.56 49.55
CA LEU A 119 9.85 -5.42 50.67
C LEU A 119 9.13 -5.10 51.97
N TYR A 120 8.88 -3.83 52.22
CA TYR A 120 8.12 -3.35 53.39
C TYR A 120 6.62 -3.38 53.14
N LYS A 121 6.22 -3.77 51.95
CA LYS A 121 4.79 -3.81 51.51
C LYS A 121 4.07 -2.48 51.68
N MET A 122 4.84 -1.39 51.55
CA MET A 122 4.33 -0.02 51.68
C MET A 122 3.76 0.45 50.36
N PRO A 123 2.53 0.98 50.30
CA PRO A 123 1.96 1.52 49.11
C PRO A 123 2.62 2.82 48.69
N ILE A 124 2.91 2.94 47.40
CA ILE A 124 3.38 4.14 46.76
C ILE A 124 2.37 4.53 45.67
N VAL A 125 1.93 5.78 45.69
CA VAL A 125 1.05 6.34 44.65
C VAL A 125 1.80 7.44 43.92
N SER A 126 2.27 7.14 42.73
CA SER A 126 2.98 8.12 41.92
C SER A 126 2.01 9.01 41.15
N TYR A 127 2.38 10.29 41.06
CA TYR A 127 1.61 11.31 40.34
C TYR A 127 2.16 11.62 38.96
N PHE A 128 3.40 11.17 38.63
CA PHE A 128 4.06 11.55 37.40
C PHE A 128 4.91 10.42 36.73
N SER A 129 5.12 9.28 37.39
CA SER A 129 5.92 8.17 36.85
C SER A 129 5.11 7.31 35.89
N THR A 130 5.41 7.41 34.60
CA THR A 130 4.61 6.85 33.50
C THR A 130 5.13 5.52 32.95
N CYS A 131 6.38 5.09 33.27
CA CYS A 131 6.96 3.85 32.73
C CYS A 131 5.97 2.68 32.77
N SER A 132 5.73 2.04 31.61
CA SER A 132 4.86 0.87 31.50
C SER A 132 5.40 -0.33 32.29
N CYS A 133 6.70 -0.33 32.61
CA CYS A 133 7.34 -1.35 33.42
C CYS A 133 6.80 -1.43 34.86
N LEU A 134 6.27 -0.31 35.39
CA LEU A 134 5.69 -0.22 36.73
C LEU A 134 4.32 -0.90 36.87
N SER A 135 3.66 -1.22 35.75
CA SER A 135 2.40 -1.98 35.73
C SER A 135 2.57 -3.48 35.97
N ASP A 136 3.82 -3.97 36.11
CA ASP A 136 4.10 -5.36 36.46
C ASP A 136 3.86 -5.64 37.96
N ARG A 137 2.68 -6.15 38.29
CA ARG A 137 2.29 -6.49 39.66
C ARG A 137 3.16 -7.54 40.35
N LYS A 138 3.85 -8.40 39.60
CA LYS A 138 4.78 -9.38 40.20
C LYS A 138 6.02 -8.70 40.74
N ARG A 139 6.48 -7.66 40.06
CA ARG A 139 7.65 -6.87 40.40
C ARG A 139 7.32 -5.73 41.38
N PHE A 140 6.19 -5.05 41.17
CA PHE A 140 5.77 -3.87 41.93
C PHE A 140 4.36 -4.07 42.56
N PRO A 141 4.20 -4.94 43.52
CA PRO A 141 2.86 -5.34 44.03
C PRO A 141 2.13 -4.21 44.77
N SER A 142 2.84 -3.25 45.35
CA SER A 142 2.28 -2.12 46.12
C SER A 142 2.34 -0.77 45.42
N PHE A 143 2.67 -0.77 44.13
CA PHE A 143 2.71 0.46 43.30
C PHE A 143 1.33 0.79 42.75
N PHE A 144 0.97 2.08 42.78
CA PHE A 144 -0.19 2.67 42.13
C PHE A 144 0.20 3.99 41.49
N ARG A 145 -0.57 4.47 40.52
CA ARG A 145 -0.35 5.79 39.92
C ARG A 145 -1.65 6.46 39.52
N THR A 146 -1.66 7.79 39.64
CA THR A 146 -2.78 8.64 39.20
C THR A 146 -2.56 9.27 37.83
N ILE A 147 -1.48 8.90 37.17
CA ILE A 147 -1.15 9.24 35.78
C ILE A 147 -1.27 7.97 34.90
N PRO A 148 -1.72 8.08 33.64
CA PRO A 148 -1.75 6.93 32.75
C PRO A 148 -0.37 6.36 32.42
N SER A 149 -0.32 5.08 32.07
CA SER A 149 0.90 4.38 31.64
C SER A 149 1.37 4.83 30.26
N ASP A 150 2.69 4.81 30.02
CA ASP A 150 3.30 5.06 28.71
C ASP A 150 2.79 4.13 27.62
N ALA A 151 2.33 2.93 27.96
CA ALA A 151 1.71 2.05 26.98
C ALA A 151 0.50 2.68 26.30
N PHE A 152 -0.30 3.44 27.06
CA PHE A 152 -1.44 4.19 26.51
C PHE A 152 -0.98 5.46 25.77
N GLN A 153 0.07 6.13 26.26
CA GLN A 153 0.65 7.28 25.58
C GLN A 153 1.17 6.91 24.19
N VAL A 154 1.90 5.79 24.08
CA VAL A 154 2.40 5.27 22.81
C VAL A 154 1.25 4.96 21.85
N ARG A 155 0.20 4.28 22.33
CA ARG A 155 -0.97 3.99 21.49
C ARG A 155 -1.67 5.25 21.01
N ALA A 156 -1.89 6.22 21.91
CA ALA A 156 -2.49 7.50 21.56
C ALA A 156 -1.67 8.26 20.50
N MET A 157 -0.35 8.26 20.61
CA MET A 157 0.53 8.84 19.60
C MET A 157 0.48 8.11 18.26
N ASN A 158 0.42 6.78 18.29
CA ASN A 158 0.24 5.98 17.07
C ASN A 158 -1.09 6.28 16.37
N GLN A 159 -2.17 6.54 17.13
CA GLN A 159 -3.44 7.01 16.56
C GLN A 159 -3.30 8.35 15.84
N ILE A 160 -2.55 9.29 16.40
CA ILE A 160 -2.27 10.59 15.76
C ILE A 160 -1.46 10.38 14.48
N LEU A 161 -0.41 9.53 14.49
CA LEU A 161 0.38 9.22 13.31
C LEU A 161 -0.48 8.61 12.19
N LYS A 162 -1.33 7.67 12.55
CA LYS A 162 -2.26 7.00 11.63
C LYS A 162 -3.26 7.97 11.03
N HIS A 163 -3.82 8.85 11.86
CA HIS A 163 -4.81 9.85 11.43
C HIS A 163 -4.26 10.76 10.33
N PHE A 164 -3.02 11.24 10.47
CA PHE A 164 -2.35 12.10 9.47
C PHE A 164 -1.60 11.32 8.39
N GLY A 165 -1.58 9.98 8.42
CA GLY A 165 -0.85 9.17 7.47
C GLY A 165 0.67 9.28 7.57
N TRP A 166 1.21 9.60 8.75
CA TRP A 166 2.64 9.72 8.99
C TRP A 166 3.28 8.36 9.25
N SER A 167 3.70 7.71 8.19
CA SER A 167 4.30 6.36 8.27
C SER A 167 5.83 6.36 8.39
N TRP A 168 6.50 7.53 8.35
CA TRP A 168 7.93 7.69 8.40
C TRP A 168 8.32 8.73 9.43
N VAL A 169 8.79 8.29 10.60
CA VAL A 169 9.00 9.16 11.76
C VAL A 169 10.39 8.99 12.36
N GLY A 170 10.95 10.08 12.89
CA GLY A 170 12.13 10.07 13.75
C GLY A 170 11.71 9.90 15.20
N LEU A 171 12.47 9.15 15.98
CA LEU A 171 12.25 8.94 17.41
C LEU A 171 13.47 9.43 18.20
N LEU A 172 13.21 10.30 19.17
CA LEU A 172 14.19 10.75 20.16
C LEU A 172 13.72 10.39 21.56
N VAL A 173 14.59 9.85 22.38
CA VAL A 173 14.25 9.42 23.73
C VAL A 173 15.33 9.83 24.72
N SER A 174 14.97 10.03 25.99
CA SER A 174 15.94 10.27 27.06
C SER A 174 16.70 8.98 27.42
N ASP A 175 17.91 9.14 27.95
CA ASP A 175 18.77 8.03 28.38
C ASP A 175 18.45 7.59 29.82
N ASP A 176 17.19 7.20 30.03
CA ASP A 176 16.69 6.70 31.30
C ASP A 176 15.69 5.56 31.12
N ASP A 177 15.14 5.04 32.22
CA ASP A 177 14.15 3.96 32.15
C ASP A 177 12.86 4.40 31.44
N TYR A 178 12.46 5.65 31.58
CA TYR A 178 11.30 6.21 30.87
C TYR A 178 11.52 6.13 29.35
N GLY A 179 12.54 6.83 28.84
CA GLY A 179 12.78 6.91 27.41
C GLY A 179 13.06 5.55 26.76
N ARG A 180 13.87 4.70 27.41
CA ARG A 180 14.21 3.37 26.89
C ARG A 180 13.02 2.41 26.80
N ASN A 181 12.12 2.43 27.81
CA ASN A 181 10.94 1.57 27.79
C ASN A 181 9.90 2.06 26.77
N VAL A 182 9.70 3.37 26.67
CA VAL A 182 8.82 3.95 25.63
C VAL A 182 9.33 3.60 24.23
N ALA A 183 10.64 3.73 23.97
CA ALA A 183 11.21 3.37 22.67
C ALA A 183 10.91 1.91 22.29
N ARG A 184 11.04 0.98 23.23
CA ARG A 184 10.72 -0.44 22.99
C ARG A 184 9.23 -0.65 22.70
N SER A 185 8.37 -0.02 23.51
CA SER A 185 6.92 -0.11 23.33
C SER A 185 6.50 0.46 21.97
N PHE A 186 7.01 1.63 21.63
CA PHE A 186 6.70 2.29 20.35
C PHE A 186 7.18 1.48 19.14
N GLN A 187 8.42 0.95 19.19
CA GLN A 187 8.94 0.08 18.12
C GLN A 187 8.12 -1.21 17.98
N SER A 188 7.72 -1.81 19.11
CA SER A 188 6.89 -3.01 19.10
C SER A 188 5.52 -2.76 18.45
N ASP A 189 4.86 -1.67 18.82
CA ASP A 189 3.55 -1.31 18.29
C ASP A 189 3.60 -0.98 16.80
N LEU A 190 4.62 -0.25 16.33
CA LEU A 190 4.82 0.01 14.91
C LEU A 190 5.03 -1.27 14.09
N VAL A 191 5.76 -2.25 14.64
CA VAL A 191 5.98 -3.54 13.97
C VAL A 191 4.70 -4.36 13.93
N GLN A 192 3.91 -4.36 15.02
CA GLN A 192 2.66 -5.11 15.10
C GLN A 192 1.56 -4.53 14.20
N SER A 193 1.43 -3.20 14.16
CA SER A 193 0.46 -2.53 13.30
C SER A 193 0.83 -2.62 11.82
N GLY A 194 2.12 -2.67 11.51
CA GLY A 194 2.63 -2.63 10.13
C GLY A 194 2.37 -1.31 9.40
N GLU A 195 1.93 -0.28 10.11
CA GLU A 195 1.47 1.00 9.54
C GLU A 195 2.55 2.08 9.50
N GLY A 196 3.70 1.87 10.15
CA GLY A 196 4.77 2.86 10.20
C GLY A 196 6.15 2.26 10.39
N CYS A 197 7.17 3.10 10.15
CA CYS A 197 8.58 2.76 10.31
C CYS A 197 9.35 3.92 10.91
N LEU A 198 10.43 3.59 11.63
CA LEU A 198 11.36 4.57 12.13
C LEU A 198 12.42 4.92 11.08
N ALA A 199 12.58 6.21 10.82
CA ALA A 199 13.69 6.72 10.01
C ALA A 199 15.01 6.67 10.79
N TYR A 200 14.92 6.96 12.07
CA TYR A 200 16.02 6.88 13.05
C TYR A 200 15.45 6.79 14.45
N SER A 201 16.25 6.26 15.37
CA SER A 201 15.95 6.24 16.80
C SER A 201 17.23 6.60 17.55
N GLU A 202 17.22 7.75 18.22
CA GLU A 202 18.37 8.32 18.90
C GLU A 202 18.08 8.58 20.38
N VAL A 203 19.11 8.46 21.19
CA VAL A 203 19.04 8.67 22.63
C VAL A 203 19.69 10.01 22.96
N LEU A 204 18.95 10.89 23.66
CA LEU A 204 19.44 12.20 24.07
C LEU A 204 20.30 12.05 25.34
N PRO A 205 21.52 12.58 25.36
CA PRO A 205 22.42 12.45 26.52
C PRO A 205 21.95 13.30 27.70
N TRP A 206 22.22 12.83 28.93
CA TRP A 206 22.00 13.61 30.16
C TRP A 206 23.02 14.72 30.32
N ASP A 207 24.27 14.44 29.94
CA ASP A 207 25.30 15.47 29.90
C ASP A 207 25.11 16.33 28.65
N SER A 208 25.35 17.60 28.76
CA SER A 208 25.30 18.52 27.60
C SER A 208 26.48 18.26 26.64
N ASP A 209 26.63 17.02 26.18
CA ASP A 209 27.60 16.67 25.14
C ASP A 209 27.17 17.29 23.82
N GLN A 210 27.69 18.49 23.58
CA GLN A 210 27.39 19.25 22.36
C GLN A 210 27.82 18.49 21.10
N SER A 211 28.78 17.59 21.17
CA SER A 211 29.22 16.82 20.00
C SER A 211 28.14 15.83 19.56
N GLU A 212 27.54 15.14 20.50
CA GLU A 212 26.47 14.18 20.25
C GLU A 212 25.16 14.87 19.85
N LEU A 213 24.82 15.97 20.50
CA LEU A 213 23.64 16.78 20.10
C LEU A 213 23.78 17.32 18.69
N ARG A 214 24.97 17.80 18.30
CA ARG A 214 25.24 18.22 16.90
C ARG A 214 25.05 17.09 15.91
N ARG A 215 25.50 15.88 16.23
CA ARG A 215 25.31 14.68 15.41
C ARG A 215 23.82 14.38 15.24
N ILE A 216 23.07 14.35 16.33
CA ILE A 216 21.62 14.08 16.32
C ILE A 216 20.87 15.13 15.51
N VAL A 217 21.14 16.42 15.74
CA VAL A 217 20.49 17.51 14.98
C VAL A 217 20.87 17.46 13.49
N HIS A 218 22.11 17.12 13.16
CA HIS A 218 22.51 16.91 11.77
C HIS A 218 21.75 15.74 11.13
N LEU A 219 21.54 14.65 11.86
CA LEU A 219 20.73 13.52 11.41
C LEU A 219 19.27 13.95 11.15
N ILE A 220 18.68 14.71 12.08
CA ILE A 220 17.32 15.27 11.90
C ILE A 220 17.26 16.13 10.64
N LYS A 221 18.28 16.98 10.41
CA LYS A 221 18.35 17.88 9.26
C LYS A 221 18.45 17.14 7.92
N THR A 222 19.19 16.05 7.87
CA THR A 222 19.44 15.28 6.64
C THR A 222 18.38 14.22 6.37
N SER A 223 17.64 13.82 7.40
CA SER A 223 16.59 12.81 7.28
C SER A 223 15.41 13.27 6.40
N THR A 224 14.82 12.35 5.68
CA THR A 224 13.58 12.56 4.92
C THR A 224 12.33 12.57 5.82
N ALA A 225 12.42 12.04 7.04
CA ALA A 225 11.33 12.10 8.00
C ALA A 225 11.09 13.54 8.45
N ARG A 226 9.86 14.03 8.28
CA ARG A 226 9.46 15.37 8.69
C ARG A 226 8.83 15.41 10.05
N VAL A 227 8.35 14.28 10.55
CA VAL A 227 7.76 14.13 11.87
C VAL A 227 8.80 13.56 12.82
N VAL A 228 8.98 14.25 13.96
CA VAL A 228 9.94 13.85 15.00
C VAL A 228 9.16 13.69 16.31
N MET A 229 9.15 12.49 16.83
CA MET A 229 8.57 12.17 18.14
C MET A 229 9.64 12.25 19.22
N VAL A 230 9.34 12.89 20.33
CA VAL A 230 10.30 13.09 21.42
C VAL A 230 9.68 12.66 22.74
N PHE A 231 10.26 11.60 23.31
CA PHE A 231 9.98 11.12 24.67
C PHE A 231 11.18 11.45 25.56
N ALA A 232 11.23 12.65 26.06
CA ALA A 232 12.32 13.16 26.87
C ALA A 232 11.80 14.21 27.86
N HIS A 233 12.59 14.49 28.87
CA HIS A 233 12.28 15.55 29.82
C HIS A 233 12.56 16.94 29.21
N GLU A 234 11.95 17.97 29.78
CA GLU A 234 12.10 19.36 29.31
C GLU A 234 13.56 19.82 29.24
N PHE A 235 14.38 19.39 30.18
CA PHE A 235 15.82 19.66 30.19
C PHE A 235 16.52 19.22 28.90
N HIS A 236 16.25 18.01 28.43
CA HIS A 236 16.80 17.51 27.16
C HIS A 236 16.30 18.34 25.98
N MET A 237 15.02 18.78 26.06
CA MET A 237 14.43 19.59 25.00
C MET A 237 15.07 20.98 24.90
N ILE A 238 15.42 21.62 26.01
CA ILE A 238 16.11 22.90 26.00
C ILE A 238 17.40 22.79 25.18
N HIS A 239 18.28 21.86 25.53
CA HIS A 239 19.58 21.68 24.85
C HIS A 239 19.43 21.26 23.40
N LEU A 240 18.50 20.35 23.13
CA LEU A 240 18.20 19.90 21.74
C LEU A 240 17.76 21.09 20.89
N MET A 241 16.84 21.91 21.39
CA MET A 241 16.25 23.00 20.62
C MET A 241 17.21 24.18 20.46
N GLU A 242 18.09 24.42 21.41
CA GLU A 242 19.19 25.39 21.26
C GLU A 242 20.10 24.99 20.08
N GLU A 243 20.46 23.71 19.97
CA GLU A 243 21.27 23.22 18.85
C GLU A 243 20.47 23.22 17.52
N VAL A 244 19.16 22.90 17.55
CA VAL A 244 18.24 23.03 16.41
C VAL A 244 18.21 24.46 15.89
N ALA A 245 18.14 25.44 16.79
CA ALA A 245 18.18 26.85 16.45
C ALA A 245 19.54 27.26 15.86
N GLN A 246 20.65 26.80 16.44
CA GLN A 246 22.00 27.09 15.93
C GLN A 246 22.21 26.56 14.52
N GLN A 247 21.73 25.36 14.21
CA GLN A 247 21.83 24.74 12.88
C GLN A 247 20.71 25.18 11.91
N ASN A 248 19.77 26.02 12.38
CA ASN A 248 18.61 26.50 11.63
C ASN A 248 17.83 25.37 10.94
N VAL A 249 17.38 24.38 11.74
CA VAL A 249 16.63 23.24 11.24
C VAL A 249 15.15 23.58 11.24
N THR A 250 14.58 23.85 10.09
CA THR A 250 13.18 24.19 9.87
C THR A 250 12.40 23.06 9.20
N GLY A 251 11.08 23.14 9.13
CA GLY A 251 10.23 22.20 8.39
C GLY A 251 10.12 20.83 9.05
N ARG A 252 10.19 20.78 10.37
CA ARG A 252 9.94 19.58 11.17
C ARG A 252 8.68 19.74 12.01
N GLN A 253 7.86 18.69 12.04
CA GLN A 253 6.70 18.57 12.90
C GLN A 253 7.12 17.84 14.17
N TRP A 254 7.10 18.53 15.28
CA TRP A 254 7.42 17.96 16.58
C TRP A 254 6.16 17.35 17.20
N ILE A 255 6.32 16.15 17.76
CA ILE A 255 5.30 15.47 18.55
C ILE A 255 5.83 15.33 19.96
N ALA A 256 5.18 16.04 20.89
CA ALA A 256 5.58 16.11 22.28
C ALA A 256 4.96 14.99 23.11
N SER A 257 5.79 14.34 23.92
CA SER A 257 5.30 13.48 24.99
C SER A 257 4.71 14.34 26.12
N GLU A 258 3.98 13.70 27.02
CA GLU A 258 3.40 14.33 28.18
C GLU A 258 4.46 15.06 29.04
N ALA A 259 5.68 14.54 29.11
CA ALA A 259 6.75 15.06 29.91
C ALA A 259 7.20 16.48 29.58
N TRP A 260 6.97 16.98 28.35
CA TRP A 260 7.35 18.34 27.98
C TRP A 260 6.26 19.13 27.24
N THR A 261 5.11 18.54 26.98
CA THR A 261 3.98 19.21 26.30
C THR A 261 3.52 20.47 27.04
N GLY A 262 3.60 20.45 28.36
CA GLY A 262 3.23 21.56 29.23
C GLY A 262 4.38 22.48 29.62
N SER A 263 5.58 22.26 29.10
CA SER A 263 6.79 23.00 29.56
C SER A 263 6.78 24.46 29.10
N THR A 264 6.72 25.38 30.04
CA THR A 264 6.75 26.82 29.79
C THR A 264 8.17 27.33 29.53
N VAL A 265 9.19 26.66 30.03
CA VAL A 265 10.61 27.07 29.87
C VAL A 265 11.07 27.00 28.40
N LEU A 266 10.39 26.25 27.56
CA LEU A 266 10.64 26.16 26.13
C LEU A 266 10.01 27.32 25.34
N HIS A 267 9.13 28.11 25.96
CA HIS A 267 8.39 29.19 25.29
C HIS A 267 9.22 30.47 25.17
N THR A 268 10.41 30.38 24.63
CA THR A 268 11.30 31.51 24.42
C THR A 268 11.26 32.04 22.99
N PRO A 269 11.47 33.32 22.73
CA PRO A 269 11.51 33.87 21.37
C PRO A 269 12.58 33.21 20.47
N LEU A 270 13.61 32.62 21.08
CA LEU A 270 14.67 31.88 20.35
C LEU A 270 14.17 30.55 19.82
N LEU A 271 13.40 29.79 20.61
CA LEU A 271 13.01 28.42 20.33
C LEU A 271 11.64 28.31 19.62
N MET A 272 10.72 29.23 19.90
CA MET A 272 9.36 29.19 19.34
C MET A 272 9.27 29.22 17.82
N PRO A 273 10.17 29.84 17.04
CA PRO A 273 10.17 29.71 15.59
C PRO A 273 10.29 28.26 15.08
N TYR A 274 10.92 27.38 15.88
CA TYR A 274 11.14 25.98 15.56
C TYR A 274 10.12 25.03 16.21
N LEU A 275 9.53 25.43 17.33
CA LEU A 275 8.57 24.65 18.13
C LEU A 275 7.10 25.01 17.85
N SER A 276 6.84 26.14 17.24
CA SER A 276 5.46 26.51 16.89
C SER A 276 4.83 25.45 15.97
N GLY A 277 3.58 25.10 16.22
CA GLY A 277 2.90 24.00 15.52
C GLY A 277 3.12 22.62 16.17
N THR A 278 3.92 22.51 17.23
CA THR A 278 4.08 21.26 17.97
C THR A 278 2.72 20.71 18.38
N LEU A 279 2.50 19.42 18.12
CA LEU A 279 1.40 18.66 18.69
C LEU A 279 1.94 17.89 19.89
N GLY A 280 1.22 17.89 20.98
CA GLY A 280 1.64 17.18 22.18
C GLY A 280 0.48 16.47 22.85
N ILE A 281 0.82 15.39 23.54
CA ILE A 281 -0.11 14.72 24.44
C ILE A 281 0.10 15.23 25.83
N ALA A 282 -0.97 15.57 26.52
CA ALA A 282 -0.94 16.00 27.90
C ALA A 282 -1.98 15.26 28.73
N ILE A 283 -1.66 14.99 29.99
CA ILE A 283 -2.66 14.48 30.94
C ILE A 283 -3.79 15.49 31.09
N ARG A 284 -4.98 15.00 31.38
CA ARG A 284 -6.15 15.86 31.56
C ARG A 284 -5.92 16.89 32.65
N ARG A 285 -6.24 18.14 32.33
CA ARG A 285 -6.20 19.22 33.29
C ARG A 285 -7.33 19.07 34.30
N GLY A 286 -7.09 19.43 35.55
CA GLY A 286 -8.10 19.52 36.60
C GLY A 286 -8.19 20.93 37.23
N GLU A 287 -9.17 21.11 38.07
CA GLU A 287 -9.31 22.27 38.90
C GLU A 287 -9.32 21.85 40.37
N ILE A 288 -8.61 22.58 41.20
CA ILE A 288 -8.53 22.33 42.64
C ILE A 288 -9.06 23.59 43.36
N PRO A 289 -10.36 23.56 43.70
CA PRO A 289 -10.97 24.73 44.37
C PRO A 289 -10.31 25.05 45.72
N GLY A 290 -10.01 26.31 45.96
CA GLY A 290 -9.39 26.78 47.23
C GLY A 290 -7.87 26.69 47.30
N LEU A 291 -7.22 26.04 46.29
CA LEU A 291 -5.75 25.94 46.25
C LEU A 291 -5.09 27.33 46.21
N LYS A 292 -5.62 28.26 45.41
CA LYS A 292 -5.08 29.63 45.32
C LYS A 292 -5.06 30.33 46.66
N ASP A 293 -6.17 30.27 47.39
CA ASP A 293 -6.29 30.91 48.70
C ASP A 293 -5.32 30.31 49.73
N PHE A 294 -5.09 29.02 49.63
CA PHE A 294 -4.09 28.32 50.47
C PHE A 294 -2.67 28.77 50.12
N LEU A 295 -2.32 28.80 48.82
CA LEU A 295 -0.97 29.22 48.39
C LEU A 295 -0.65 30.67 48.78
N LEU A 296 -1.63 31.56 48.76
CA LEU A 296 -1.49 32.94 49.20
C LEU A 296 -1.29 33.11 50.72
N GLN A 297 -1.70 32.10 51.51
CA GLN A 297 -1.54 32.11 52.97
C GLN A 297 -0.21 31.53 53.45
N ILE A 298 0.62 31.00 52.54
CA ILE A 298 1.92 30.43 52.91
C ILE A 298 2.88 31.58 53.29
N HIS A 299 3.36 31.56 54.53
CA HIS A 299 4.34 32.53 55.05
C HIS A 299 5.43 31.82 55.86
N PRO A 300 6.67 32.32 55.87
CA PRO A 300 7.80 31.68 56.59
C PRO A 300 7.59 31.54 58.10
N GLY A 301 6.80 32.43 58.69
CA GLY A 301 6.50 32.39 60.15
C GLY A 301 5.45 31.40 60.59
N GLN A 302 4.71 30.79 59.69
CA GLN A 302 3.69 29.79 59.99
C GLN A 302 4.25 28.38 60.25
N TYR A 303 5.43 28.11 59.71
CA TYR A 303 6.13 26.83 59.86
C TYR A 303 7.33 27.09 60.77
N ASP A 304 7.13 26.88 62.05
CA ASP A 304 8.17 27.05 63.10
C ASP A 304 9.45 26.28 62.72
N GLU A 305 10.61 26.92 62.90
CA GLU A 305 11.92 26.31 62.62
C GLU A 305 12.11 24.95 63.38
N SER A 306 11.35 24.73 64.43
CA SER A 306 11.31 23.49 65.18
C SER A 306 10.79 22.29 64.39
N TYR A 307 10.11 22.50 63.27
CA TYR A 307 9.62 21.42 62.39
C TYR A 307 10.50 21.13 61.17
N GLY A 308 11.64 21.78 61.07
CA GLY A 308 12.67 21.46 60.03
C GLY A 308 12.24 21.74 58.58
N ASN A 309 11.15 22.42 58.32
CA ASN A 309 10.70 22.74 56.97
C ASN A 309 11.35 24.02 56.40
N ASN A 310 12.45 23.86 55.74
CA ASN A 310 13.21 24.93 55.11
C ASN A 310 12.70 25.35 53.75
N MET A 311 11.77 24.60 53.16
CA MET A 311 11.31 24.80 51.76
C MET A 311 10.56 26.14 51.60
N VAL A 312 9.76 26.53 52.56
CA VAL A 312 9.03 27.84 52.54
C VAL A 312 10.00 28.99 52.63
N THR A 313 11.01 28.87 53.50
CA THR A 313 12.05 29.90 53.65
C THR A 313 12.88 30.02 52.36
N GLN A 314 13.27 28.89 51.75
CA GLN A 314 13.97 28.88 50.48
C GLN A 314 13.14 29.46 49.32
N TYR A 315 11.84 29.13 49.27
CA TYR A 315 10.92 29.74 48.30
C TYR A 315 10.89 31.25 48.43
N TRP A 316 10.84 31.74 49.65
CA TRP A 316 10.78 33.15 49.94
C TRP A 316 12.06 33.85 49.49
N GLU A 317 13.22 33.32 49.92
CA GLU A 317 14.54 33.81 49.50
C GLU A 317 14.73 33.83 47.99
N TYR A 318 14.25 32.78 47.31
CA TYR A 318 14.33 32.68 45.86
C TYR A 318 13.43 33.71 45.16
N THR A 319 12.19 33.78 45.59
CA THR A 319 11.17 34.65 44.96
C THR A 319 11.48 36.15 45.15
N PHE A 320 11.89 36.55 46.34
CA PHE A 320 12.14 37.94 46.67
C PHE A 320 13.60 38.37 46.57
N GLN A 321 14.48 37.48 46.17
CA GLN A 321 15.93 37.71 46.06
C GLN A 321 16.52 38.31 47.34
N CYS A 322 16.10 37.82 48.49
CA CYS A 322 16.52 38.22 49.82
C CYS A 322 17.06 37.03 50.62
N LYS A 323 17.63 37.22 51.77
CA LYS A 323 17.99 36.16 52.70
C LYS A 323 17.55 36.45 54.13
N PHE A 324 17.19 35.40 54.87
CA PHE A 324 16.85 35.56 56.30
C PHE A 324 18.11 35.51 57.16
N ASP A 325 19.19 34.89 56.73
CA ASP A 325 20.48 34.87 57.45
C ASP A 325 21.36 36.04 56.98
N PRO A 326 21.69 36.99 57.90
CA PRO A 326 22.49 38.15 57.56
C PRO A 326 24.00 37.88 57.37
N ALA A 327 24.53 36.72 57.77
CA ALA A 327 25.95 36.45 57.75
C ALA A 327 26.54 36.55 56.33
N GLY A 328 27.28 37.57 56.05
CA GLY A 328 27.99 37.84 54.79
C GLY A 328 27.13 38.42 53.65
N TRP A 329 25.79 38.29 53.67
CA TRP A 329 24.89 38.73 52.58
C TRP A 329 24.73 40.27 52.59
N VAL A 330 24.52 40.85 53.74
CA VAL A 330 24.35 42.30 53.89
C VAL A 330 25.64 43.03 53.55
N GLU A 331 26.82 42.45 53.89
CA GLU A 331 28.13 43.00 53.55
C GLU A 331 28.35 43.08 52.04
N ALA A 332 27.71 42.16 51.28
CA ALA A 332 27.71 42.12 49.83
C ALA A 332 26.61 43.04 49.21
N GLY A 333 25.82 43.73 50.01
CA GLY A 333 24.76 44.63 49.54
C GLY A 333 23.42 43.94 49.22
N GLY A 334 23.21 42.70 49.71
CA GLY A 334 21.98 41.93 49.53
C GLY A 334 20.84 42.42 50.45
N ALA A 335 19.58 42.20 50.04
CA ALA A 335 18.37 42.52 50.80
C ALA A 335 18.09 41.42 51.86
N LEU A 336 17.58 41.86 53.05
CA LEU A 336 17.05 40.93 54.03
C LEU A 336 15.57 40.66 53.83
N CYS A 337 15.16 39.43 53.98
CA CYS A 337 13.77 39.06 53.96
C CYS A 337 13.08 39.47 55.28
N THR A 338 11.91 40.03 55.20
CA THR A 338 11.07 40.42 56.38
C THR A 338 10.05 39.33 56.70
N GLY A 339 9.77 38.43 55.77
CA GLY A 339 8.69 37.46 55.87
C GLY A 339 7.28 38.04 55.71
N GLN A 340 7.21 39.34 55.37
CA GLN A 340 5.95 40.08 55.17
C GLN A 340 5.79 40.57 53.72
N GLU A 341 6.67 40.11 52.85
CA GLU A 341 6.62 40.39 51.39
C GLU A 341 5.34 39.83 50.78
N ASP A 342 4.74 40.59 49.87
CA ASP A 342 3.48 40.25 49.26
C ASP A 342 3.66 39.34 48.03
N ILE A 343 3.21 38.10 48.11
CA ILE A 343 3.27 37.11 47.06
C ILE A 343 2.30 37.45 45.91
N GLU A 344 1.18 38.12 46.19
CA GLU A 344 0.11 38.35 45.20
C GLU A 344 0.57 39.29 44.07
N HIS A 345 1.55 40.18 44.36
CA HIS A 345 2.06 41.14 43.39
C HIS A 345 3.30 40.65 42.61
N VAL A 346 3.76 39.45 42.88
CA VAL A 346 4.90 38.85 42.14
C VAL A 346 4.39 37.96 41.03
N GLU A 347 4.67 38.35 39.78
CA GLU A 347 4.35 37.52 38.62
C GLU A 347 5.27 36.27 38.62
N THR A 348 4.89 35.23 39.34
CA THR A 348 5.57 33.95 39.37
C THR A 348 4.64 32.84 38.87
N GLU A 349 5.22 31.78 38.31
CA GLU A 349 4.49 30.55 37.91
C GLU A 349 3.80 29.87 39.11
N PHE A 350 4.18 30.21 40.36
CA PHE A 350 3.63 29.62 41.57
C PHE A 350 2.11 29.83 41.71
N LEU A 351 1.62 31.01 41.35
CA LEU A 351 0.20 31.40 41.43
C LEU A 351 -0.56 31.22 40.10
N ASP A 352 0.13 30.79 39.05
CA ASP A 352 -0.53 30.46 37.78
C ASP A 352 -1.19 29.08 37.86
N LEU A 353 -2.46 29.03 38.20
CA LEU A 353 -3.28 27.83 38.32
C LEU A 353 -4.10 27.56 37.05
N SER A 354 -3.78 28.20 35.94
CA SER A 354 -4.51 28.04 34.69
C SER A 354 -4.42 26.63 34.12
N ASN A 355 -3.37 25.87 34.47
CA ASN A 355 -3.04 24.58 33.88
C ASN A 355 -2.54 23.57 34.92
N LEU A 356 -3.39 23.21 35.88
CA LEU A 356 -3.08 22.24 36.93
C LEU A 356 -3.19 20.80 36.40
N ARG A 357 -2.07 20.22 35.99
CA ARG A 357 -1.97 18.81 35.51
C ARG A 357 -1.28 17.92 36.53
N PRO A 358 -0.03 18.12 36.89
CA PRO A 358 0.64 17.32 37.94
C PRO A 358 -0.02 17.51 39.31
N GLU A 359 -0.37 18.75 39.68
CA GLU A 359 -1.01 19.08 40.94
C GLU A 359 -2.33 18.31 41.12
N TYR A 360 -3.11 18.20 40.06
CA TYR A 360 -4.38 17.47 40.12
C TYR A 360 -4.16 15.95 40.31
N ASN A 361 -3.06 15.40 39.76
CA ASN A 361 -2.70 14.02 40.02
C ASN A 361 -2.22 13.82 41.47
N ILE A 362 -1.49 14.79 42.05
CA ILE A 362 -1.12 14.75 43.46
C ILE A 362 -2.36 14.77 44.34
N TYR A 363 -3.27 15.68 44.06
CA TYR A 363 -4.56 15.80 44.76
C TYR A 363 -5.32 14.45 44.72
N LYS A 364 -5.44 13.83 43.55
CA LYS A 364 -6.07 12.50 43.40
C LYS A 364 -5.34 11.42 44.20
N ALA A 365 -4.01 11.44 44.21
CA ALA A 365 -3.18 10.46 44.92
C ALA A 365 -3.39 10.54 46.45
N VAL A 366 -3.43 11.71 47.00
CA VAL A 366 -3.71 11.94 48.44
C VAL A 366 -5.12 11.48 48.80
N TYR A 367 -6.11 11.83 47.96
CA TYR A 367 -7.50 11.42 48.19
C TYR A 367 -7.67 9.91 48.01
N ALA A 368 -6.96 9.24 47.10
CA ALA A 368 -6.98 7.81 46.95
C ALA A 368 -6.51 7.09 48.22
N LEU A 369 -5.42 7.58 48.81
CA LEU A 369 -4.95 7.08 50.10
C LEU A 369 -5.96 7.32 51.23
N ALA A 370 -6.57 8.50 51.26
CA ALA A 370 -7.56 8.85 52.29
C ALA A 370 -8.83 8.00 52.18
N TYR A 371 -9.37 7.80 50.97
CA TYR A 371 -10.54 6.95 50.77
C TYR A 371 -10.24 5.46 51.06
N ALA A 372 -9.06 4.98 50.69
CA ALA A 372 -8.65 3.63 51.05
C ALA A 372 -8.55 3.41 52.56
N LEU A 373 -8.06 4.42 53.26
CA LEU A 373 -7.97 4.42 54.74
C LEU A 373 -9.36 4.48 55.38
N ASP A 374 -10.24 5.35 54.90
CA ASP A 374 -11.61 5.50 55.36
C ASP A 374 -12.39 4.19 55.18
N ASP A 375 -12.32 3.58 54.01
CA ASP A 375 -12.94 2.26 53.73
C ASP A 375 -12.39 1.16 54.65
N MET A 376 -11.10 1.17 54.91
CA MET A 376 -10.47 0.24 55.83
C MET A 376 -10.97 0.43 57.27
N LEU A 377 -11.09 1.64 57.74
CA LEU A 377 -11.58 1.94 59.10
C LEU A 377 -13.09 1.72 59.27
N ARG A 378 -13.87 1.77 58.21
CA ARG A 378 -15.30 1.41 58.19
C ARG A 378 -15.57 -0.10 58.15
N CYS A 379 -14.50 -0.90 58.12
CA CYS A 379 -14.63 -2.36 58.10
C CYS A 379 -15.39 -2.89 59.32
N VAL A 380 -16.35 -3.80 59.07
CA VAL A 380 -17.16 -4.42 60.12
C VAL A 380 -16.44 -5.69 60.62
N PRO A 381 -16.14 -5.80 61.91
CA PRO A 381 -15.55 -7.01 62.46
C PRO A 381 -16.37 -8.28 62.13
N GLY A 382 -15.70 -9.35 61.70
CA GLY A 382 -16.34 -10.58 61.24
C GLY A 382 -16.73 -10.59 59.74
N ARG A 383 -16.53 -9.49 59.00
CA ARG A 383 -16.70 -9.38 57.58
C ARG A 383 -15.50 -8.79 56.84
N GLY A 384 -14.35 -8.66 57.55
CA GLY A 384 -13.11 -8.12 57.03
C GLY A 384 -12.49 -8.96 55.93
N PRO A 385 -11.64 -8.40 55.11
CA PRO A 385 -11.00 -9.09 53.99
C PRO A 385 -9.80 -9.93 54.40
N PHE A 386 -9.34 -9.79 55.65
CA PHE A 386 -8.11 -10.46 56.13
C PHE A 386 -8.43 -11.81 56.80
N SER A 387 -7.37 -12.57 57.12
CA SER A 387 -7.51 -13.91 57.68
C SER A 387 -8.40 -13.93 58.92
N GLY A 388 -9.36 -14.87 58.98
CA GLY A 388 -10.36 -14.95 60.02
C GLY A 388 -11.42 -13.86 59.96
N HIS A 389 -11.65 -13.28 58.81
CA HIS A 389 -12.60 -12.16 58.57
C HIS A 389 -12.32 -10.96 59.49
N SER A 390 -11.01 -10.73 59.77
CA SER A 390 -10.55 -9.63 60.61
C SER A 390 -10.49 -8.30 59.85
N CYS A 391 -10.67 -7.20 60.57
CA CYS A 391 -10.47 -5.84 60.11
C CYS A 391 -9.17 -5.29 60.67
N ALA A 392 -8.56 -4.36 59.93
CA ALA A 392 -7.44 -3.57 60.45
C ALA A 392 -7.97 -2.51 61.43
N THR A 393 -7.22 -2.20 62.45
CA THR A 393 -7.51 -1.15 63.43
C THR A 393 -6.38 -0.11 63.41
N LEU A 394 -6.62 1.15 63.77
CA LEU A 394 -5.57 2.19 63.83
C LEU A 394 -4.37 1.79 64.71
N GLN A 395 -4.57 0.95 65.75
CA GLN A 395 -3.52 0.52 66.65
C GLN A 395 -2.63 -0.60 66.07
N THR A 396 -3.17 -1.37 65.12
CA THR A 396 -2.49 -2.53 64.50
C THR A 396 -2.40 -2.40 63.00
N LEU A 397 -2.39 -1.19 62.50
CA LEU A 397 -2.39 -0.90 61.06
C LEU A 397 -1.01 -1.21 60.48
N GLU A 398 -1.02 -2.03 59.43
CA GLU A 398 0.16 -2.29 58.63
C GLU A 398 -0.04 -1.80 57.17
N PRO A 399 0.99 -1.23 56.55
CA PRO A 399 0.89 -0.65 55.22
C PRO A 399 0.32 -1.60 54.15
N TRP A 400 0.62 -2.90 54.21
CA TRP A 400 0.13 -3.87 53.23
C TRP A 400 -1.40 -4.04 53.27
N GLN A 401 -2.04 -3.74 54.42
CA GLN A 401 -3.51 -3.79 54.55
C GLN A 401 -4.14 -2.67 53.70
N LEU A 402 -3.50 -1.53 53.63
CA LEU A 402 -3.96 -0.40 52.83
C LEU A 402 -3.90 -0.69 51.31
N VAL A 403 -2.91 -1.50 50.86
CA VAL A 403 -2.80 -1.92 49.46
C VAL A 403 -4.08 -2.64 48.97
N HIS A 404 -4.67 -3.47 49.80
CA HIS A 404 -5.92 -4.16 49.48
C HIS A 404 -7.09 -3.22 49.23
N TYR A 405 -7.18 -2.15 50.01
CA TYR A 405 -8.24 -1.18 49.86
C TYR A 405 -7.96 -0.21 48.71
N LEU A 406 -6.71 0.17 48.47
CA LEU A 406 -6.31 0.97 47.31
C LEU A 406 -6.68 0.30 45.97
N GLN A 407 -6.57 -1.02 45.85
CA GLN A 407 -7.00 -1.75 44.68
C GLN A 407 -8.51 -1.64 44.38
N LYS A 408 -9.30 -1.26 45.38
CA LYS A 408 -10.76 -1.17 45.29
C LYS A 408 -11.29 0.25 45.34
N VAL A 409 -10.39 1.23 45.47
CA VAL A 409 -10.76 2.65 45.52
C VAL A 409 -11.55 3.03 44.26
N ASN A 410 -12.70 3.67 44.50
CA ASN A 410 -13.51 4.25 43.46
C ASN A 410 -14.23 5.50 44.04
N PHE A 411 -13.83 6.67 43.63
CA PHE A 411 -14.44 7.92 44.06
C PHE A 411 -14.49 8.93 42.90
N THR A 412 -15.35 9.94 43.05
CA THR A 412 -15.47 11.03 42.10
C THR A 412 -14.90 12.30 42.74
N THR A 413 -14.01 12.95 42.03
CA THR A 413 -13.44 14.26 42.45
C THR A 413 -14.47 15.40 42.37
N PRO A 414 -14.30 16.53 43.10
CA PRO A 414 -15.15 17.67 42.93
C PRO A 414 -15.24 18.22 41.49
N PHE A 415 -14.24 18.01 40.69
CA PHE A 415 -14.21 18.37 39.26
C PHE A 415 -15.02 17.41 38.38
N GLY A 416 -15.45 16.25 38.92
CA GLY A 416 -16.30 15.26 38.24
C GLY A 416 -15.56 14.08 37.62
N ASP A 417 -14.26 13.93 37.84
CA ASP A 417 -13.50 12.79 37.37
C ASP A 417 -13.64 11.58 38.30
N GLN A 418 -13.88 10.40 37.76
CA GLN A 418 -13.85 9.16 38.48
C GLN A 418 -12.42 8.65 38.62
N VAL A 419 -12.02 8.35 39.82
CA VAL A 419 -10.70 7.80 40.15
C VAL A 419 -10.86 6.35 40.61
N SER A 420 -10.35 5.40 39.87
CA SER A 420 -10.26 3.99 40.20
C SER A 420 -8.98 3.41 39.60
N PHE A 421 -8.49 2.34 40.18
CA PHE A 421 -7.31 1.65 39.68
C PHE A 421 -7.70 0.31 39.05
N ASP A 422 -7.04 -0.03 37.92
CA ASP A 422 -7.19 -1.33 37.30
C ASP A 422 -6.40 -2.44 38.06
N GLU A 423 -6.38 -3.67 37.51
CA GLU A 423 -5.63 -4.78 38.08
C GLU A 423 -4.11 -4.50 38.17
N ASN A 424 -3.61 -3.61 37.34
CA ASN A 424 -2.20 -3.21 37.28
C ASN A 424 -1.88 -1.99 38.19
N GLY A 425 -2.89 -1.37 38.81
CA GLY A 425 -2.77 -0.14 39.59
C GLY A 425 -2.67 1.13 38.76
N ASP A 426 -3.09 1.07 37.51
CA ASP A 426 -3.14 2.17 36.59
C ASP A 426 -4.53 2.81 36.61
N VAL A 427 -4.60 4.10 36.33
CA VAL A 427 -5.87 4.85 36.16
C VAL A 427 -6.35 4.74 34.72
N LEU A 428 -7.65 5.05 34.52
CA LEU A 428 -8.26 5.16 33.21
C LEU A 428 -7.52 6.20 32.36
N PRO A 429 -7.01 5.83 31.18
CA PRO A 429 -6.23 6.75 30.35
C PRO A 429 -7.12 7.75 29.63
N ILE A 430 -6.86 9.03 29.87
CA ILE A 430 -7.47 10.15 29.17
C ILE A 430 -6.35 11.14 28.91
N TYR A 431 -6.13 11.47 27.63
CA TYR A 431 -5.16 12.49 27.22
C TYR A 431 -5.82 13.61 26.44
N ASP A 432 -5.39 14.82 26.71
CA ASP A 432 -5.67 15.99 25.88
C ASP A 432 -4.62 16.08 24.77
N ILE A 433 -5.01 16.52 23.59
CA ILE A 433 -4.07 16.83 22.51
C ILE A 433 -3.90 18.33 22.47
N MET A 434 -2.66 18.77 22.65
CA MET A 434 -2.28 20.17 22.73
C MET A 434 -1.57 20.60 21.44
N ASN A 435 -1.76 21.85 21.05
CA ASN A 435 -1.07 22.47 19.94
C ASN A 435 -0.46 23.81 20.37
N TRP A 436 0.79 24.03 20.00
CA TRP A 436 1.54 25.23 20.40
C TRP A 436 1.44 26.31 19.32
N LEU A 437 1.02 27.49 19.72
CA LEU A 437 0.93 28.67 18.84
C LEU A 437 1.87 29.76 19.32
N TRP A 438 2.55 30.36 18.38
CA TRP A 438 3.32 31.58 18.63
C TRP A 438 2.56 32.75 18.03
N LEU A 439 2.11 33.65 18.92
CA LEU A 439 1.29 34.78 18.54
C LEU A 439 2.16 35.94 18.04
N PRO A 440 1.60 36.86 17.23
CA PRO A 440 2.32 38.04 16.73
C PRO A 440 2.83 38.99 17.81
N ASP A 441 2.25 38.96 19.01
CA ASP A 441 2.68 39.73 20.18
C ASP A 441 3.89 39.12 20.91
N GLY A 442 4.42 38.00 20.40
CA GLY A 442 5.55 37.26 20.97
C GLY A 442 5.18 36.35 22.13
N LYS A 443 3.89 36.17 22.41
CA LYS A 443 3.40 35.26 23.45
C LYS A 443 3.13 33.86 22.84
N THR A 444 3.37 32.85 23.64
CA THR A 444 3.00 31.48 23.31
C THR A 444 1.62 31.18 23.88
N LYS A 445 0.80 30.51 23.06
CA LYS A 445 -0.48 29.98 23.48
C LYS A 445 -0.48 28.45 23.23
N VAL A 446 -0.75 27.68 24.27
CA VAL A 446 -0.97 26.24 24.18
C VAL A 446 -2.47 26.00 24.23
N GLN A 447 -3.03 25.45 23.16
CA GLN A 447 -4.46 25.22 23.05
C GLN A 447 -4.78 23.72 22.95
N ASN A 448 -5.92 23.32 23.53
CA ASN A 448 -6.45 21.97 23.37
C ASN A 448 -7.13 21.87 22.00
N VAL A 449 -6.74 20.87 21.21
CA VAL A 449 -7.26 20.60 19.85
C VAL A 449 -7.89 19.22 19.74
N GLY A 450 -7.98 18.48 20.84
CA GLY A 450 -8.59 17.16 20.82
C GLY A 450 -8.33 16.36 22.08
N ALA A 451 -8.80 15.13 22.08
CA ALA A 451 -8.57 14.18 23.16
C ALA A 451 -8.47 12.75 22.64
N VAL A 452 -7.73 11.91 23.38
CA VAL A 452 -7.71 10.46 23.21
C VAL A 452 -8.24 9.82 24.48
N LYS A 453 -9.24 8.93 24.33
CA LYS A 453 -9.84 8.20 25.45
C LYS A 453 -9.89 6.73 25.09
N GLU A 454 -9.64 5.86 26.06
CA GLU A 454 -9.90 4.44 25.91
C GLU A 454 -11.32 4.14 26.39
N SER A 455 -12.14 3.57 25.53
CA SER A 455 -13.47 3.04 25.86
C SER A 455 -13.44 1.53 25.70
N ALA A 456 -14.21 0.81 26.47
CA ALA A 456 -14.25 -0.65 26.74
C ALA A 456 -13.71 -1.64 25.68
N ASN A 457 -13.41 -1.26 24.44
CA ASN A 457 -12.75 -2.06 23.40
C ASN A 457 -12.12 -1.26 22.25
N GLU A 458 -12.19 0.05 22.24
CA GLU A 458 -11.63 0.89 21.16
C GLU A 458 -11.09 2.20 21.73
N GLU A 459 -9.96 2.64 21.23
CA GLU A 459 -9.41 3.96 21.49
C GLU A 459 -10.10 4.97 20.57
N GLU A 460 -10.73 5.97 21.17
CA GLU A 460 -11.42 7.03 20.45
C GLU A 460 -10.53 8.28 20.38
N LEU A 461 -10.06 8.62 19.18
CA LEU A 461 -9.36 9.85 18.89
C LEU A 461 -10.36 10.90 18.40
N THR A 462 -10.46 12.02 19.11
CA THR A 462 -11.23 13.19 18.68
C THR A 462 -10.26 14.34 18.40
N LEU A 463 -10.29 14.89 17.19
CA LEU A 463 -9.45 16.03 16.77
C LEU A 463 -10.30 17.12 16.13
N GLU A 464 -10.04 18.35 16.53
CA GLU A 464 -10.59 19.57 15.93
C GLU A 464 -9.54 20.15 14.95
N GLU A 465 -9.44 19.52 13.77
CA GLU A 465 -8.39 19.84 12.79
C GLU A 465 -8.36 21.32 12.39
N ASP A 466 -9.51 21.97 12.35
CA ASP A 466 -9.64 23.39 12.00
C ASP A 466 -8.93 24.32 13.01
N LYS A 467 -8.70 23.85 14.24
CA LYS A 467 -8.00 24.60 15.28
C LYS A 467 -6.50 24.38 15.28
N ILE A 468 -6.01 23.35 14.57
CA ILE A 468 -4.59 23.00 14.59
C ILE A 468 -3.80 24.03 13.78
N PHE A 469 -2.83 24.64 14.42
CA PHE A 469 -1.85 25.50 13.75
C PHE A 469 -0.67 24.68 13.25
N TRP A 470 -0.38 24.78 11.95
CA TRP A 470 0.74 24.13 11.29
C TRP A 470 1.80 25.17 10.93
N ASN A 471 3.05 24.94 11.38
CA ASN A 471 4.19 25.84 11.09
C ASN A 471 4.86 25.49 9.75
N PHE A 472 4.05 25.39 8.70
CA PHE A 472 4.50 25.13 7.34
C PHE A 472 3.93 26.17 6.39
N GLU A 473 4.65 26.46 5.30
CA GLU A 473 4.17 27.41 4.29
C GLU A 473 2.80 27.03 3.71
N SER A 474 2.53 25.74 3.60
CA SER A 474 1.26 25.20 3.12
C SER A 474 0.11 25.36 4.10
N LYS A 475 0.40 25.66 5.38
CA LYS A 475 -0.58 25.66 6.51
C LYS A 475 -1.38 24.35 6.61
N GLN A 476 -0.77 23.25 6.19
CA GLN A 476 -1.34 21.91 6.22
C GLN A 476 -0.37 20.93 6.89
N PRO A 477 -0.84 19.78 7.38
CA PRO A 477 0.03 18.77 7.95
C PRO A 477 1.10 18.34 6.93
N PRO A 478 2.36 18.19 7.35
CA PRO A 478 3.41 17.76 6.46
C PRO A 478 3.20 16.29 6.05
N GLN A 479 3.57 15.95 4.84
CA GLN A 479 3.67 14.56 4.44
C GLN A 479 4.98 13.97 4.99
N SER A 480 4.88 12.88 5.75
CA SER A 480 6.05 12.16 6.29
C SER A 480 5.93 10.69 5.98
N VAL A 481 6.40 10.32 4.78
CA VAL A 481 6.42 8.96 4.24
C VAL A 481 7.80 8.68 3.65
N CYS A 482 8.28 7.44 3.74
CA CYS A 482 9.55 7.06 3.11
C CYS A 482 9.40 6.93 1.60
N SER A 483 8.31 6.34 1.16
CA SER A 483 7.94 6.21 -0.26
C SER A 483 6.50 6.65 -0.44
N GLU A 484 6.22 7.30 -1.56
CA GLU A 484 4.85 7.67 -1.90
C GLU A 484 4.05 6.42 -2.27
N SER A 485 2.73 6.46 -2.04
CA SER A 485 1.83 5.37 -2.40
C SER A 485 1.95 5.01 -3.87
N CYS A 486 2.04 3.73 -4.16
CA CYS A 486 2.12 3.21 -5.52
C CYS A 486 0.76 3.33 -6.23
N PRO A 487 0.68 4.05 -7.36
CA PRO A 487 -0.56 4.19 -8.10
C PRO A 487 -1.00 2.84 -8.70
N PRO A 488 -2.29 2.69 -9.03
CA PRO A 488 -2.77 1.54 -9.80
C PRO A 488 -1.93 1.33 -11.06
N GLY A 489 -1.71 0.08 -11.44
CA GLY A 489 -0.82 -0.29 -12.53
C GLY A 489 0.62 -0.57 -12.10
N THR A 490 0.94 -0.35 -10.84
CA THR A 490 2.26 -0.64 -10.26
C THR A 490 2.15 -1.57 -9.06
N ARG A 491 3.24 -2.21 -8.69
CA ARG A 491 3.37 -3.00 -7.47
C ARG A 491 4.48 -2.46 -6.59
N MET A 492 4.32 -2.62 -5.29
CA MET A 492 5.37 -2.30 -4.34
C MET A 492 6.52 -3.32 -4.43
N ALA A 493 7.73 -2.82 -4.50
CA ALA A 493 8.95 -3.62 -4.41
C ALA A 493 9.80 -3.10 -3.26
N ARG A 494 10.02 -3.94 -2.25
CA ARG A 494 10.82 -3.59 -1.08
C ARG A 494 12.26 -3.29 -1.48
N LYS A 495 12.81 -2.20 -0.97
CA LYS A 495 14.23 -1.87 -1.10
C LYS A 495 15.06 -2.77 -0.18
N LYS A 496 16.11 -3.36 -0.74
CA LYS A 496 16.98 -4.25 0.04
C LYS A 496 17.80 -3.47 1.06
N GLY A 497 17.66 -3.81 2.35
CA GLY A 497 18.40 -3.15 3.44
C GLY A 497 17.67 -1.94 4.03
N GLU A 498 16.50 -1.54 3.50
CA GLU A 498 15.68 -0.45 4.01
C GLU A 498 14.45 -0.99 4.78
N PRO A 499 13.86 -0.18 5.67
CA PRO A 499 12.60 -0.52 6.33
C PRO A 499 11.45 -0.81 5.34
N VAL A 500 10.43 -1.54 5.82
CA VAL A 500 9.27 -1.95 4.97
C VAL A 500 8.51 -0.80 4.34
N CYS A 501 8.54 0.38 4.97
CA CYS A 501 7.90 1.60 4.45
C CYS A 501 8.65 2.23 3.27
N CYS A 502 9.88 1.76 2.97
CA CYS A 502 10.70 2.22 1.88
C CYS A 502 10.66 1.20 0.74
N PHE A 503 9.97 1.54 -0.32
CA PHE A 503 9.75 0.68 -1.48
C PHE A 503 9.80 1.49 -2.77
N ASP A 504 10.00 0.80 -3.87
CA ASP A 504 9.87 1.36 -5.21
C ASP A 504 8.58 0.87 -5.85
N CYS A 505 7.96 1.74 -6.64
CA CYS A 505 6.79 1.39 -7.43
C CYS A 505 7.25 0.86 -8.79
N ILE A 506 7.12 -0.46 -9.00
CA ILE A 506 7.50 -1.12 -10.25
C ILE A 506 6.25 -1.32 -11.11
N PRO A 507 6.24 -0.85 -12.37
CA PRO A 507 5.14 -1.09 -13.27
C PRO A 507 4.84 -2.59 -13.42
N CYS A 508 3.58 -2.96 -13.52
CA CYS A 508 3.18 -4.32 -13.80
C CYS A 508 3.68 -4.75 -15.18
N SER A 509 4.14 -5.99 -15.29
CA SER A 509 4.53 -6.58 -16.58
C SER A 509 3.30 -6.72 -17.48
N GLU A 510 3.55 -6.75 -18.77
CA GLU A 510 2.51 -6.94 -19.78
C GLU A 510 1.62 -8.16 -19.48
N GLY A 511 0.32 -7.99 -19.61
CA GLY A 511 -0.68 -9.03 -19.30
C GLY A 511 -1.03 -9.14 -17.82
N LYS A 512 -0.43 -8.31 -16.95
CA LYS A 512 -0.77 -8.21 -15.53
C LYS A 512 -1.25 -6.82 -15.18
N ILE A 513 -2.08 -6.72 -14.17
CA ILE A 513 -2.66 -5.46 -13.71
C ILE A 513 -2.57 -5.34 -12.19
N SER A 514 -2.64 -4.11 -11.73
CA SER A 514 -2.92 -3.77 -10.35
C SER A 514 -4.04 -2.73 -10.33
N ASN A 515 -5.19 -3.06 -9.78
CA ASN A 515 -6.36 -2.18 -9.71
C ASN A 515 -6.48 -1.44 -8.37
N LYS A 516 -5.55 -1.68 -7.45
CA LYS A 516 -5.49 -1.05 -6.12
C LYS A 516 -4.18 -0.30 -5.96
N THR A 517 -4.24 0.78 -5.18
CA THR A 517 -3.05 1.45 -4.68
C THR A 517 -2.27 0.51 -3.74
N ASP A 518 -0.97 0.64 -3.71
CA ASP A 518 -0.06 -0.10 -2.80
C ASP A 518 -0.17 -1.63 -2.91
N SER A 519 -0.45 -2.14 -4.09
CA SER A 519 -0.54 -3.57 -4.32
C SER A 519 0.83 -4.24 -4.22
N MET A 520 0.90 -5.36 -3.50
CA MET A 520 2.13 -6.16 -3.36
C MET A 520 2.44 -6.95 -4.63
N GLU A 521 1.42 -7.34 -5.38
CA GLU A 521 1.54 -8.18 -6.56
C GLU A 521 0.63 -7.71 -7.69
N CYS A 522 1.06 -7.97 -8.92
CA CYS A 522 0.24 -7.75 -10.10
C CYS A 522 -0.53 -9.03 -10.44
N THR A 523 -1.84 -8.92 -10.64
CA THR A 523 -2.73 -10.01 -11.00
C THR A 523 -2.72 -10.22 -12.52
N SER A 524 -2.61 -11.47 -12.98
CA SER A 524 -2.69 -11.79 -14.41
C SER A 524 -4.10 -11.62 -14.93
N CYS A 525 -4.24 -11.02 -16.11
CA CYS A 525 -5.53 -10.94 -16.79
C CYS A 525 -6.03 -12.34 -17.22
N PRO A 526 -7.36 -12.56 -17.27
CA PRO A 526 -7.97 -13.78 -17.83
C PRO A 526 -7.53 -14.02 -19.28
N GLU A 527 -7.67 -15.24 -19.79
CA GLU A 527 -7.18 -15.65 -21.12
C GLU A 527 -7.67 -14.79 -22.29
N ASP A 528 -8.89 -14.27 -22.22
CA ASP A 528 -9.49 -13.44 -23.27
C ASP A 528 -9.20 -11.93 -23.08
N PHE A 529 -8.46 -11.55 -22.02
CA PHE A 529 -8.16 -10.17 -21.66
C PHE A 529 -6.66 -9.91 -21.63
N TRP A 530 -6.29 -8.65 -21.76
CA TRP A 530 -4.92 -8.14 -21.69
C TRP A 530 -4.87 -6.88 -20.86
N SER A 531 -3.70 -6.53 -20.33
CA SER A 531 -3.52 -5.27 -19.62
C SER A 531 -3.69 -4.07 -20.57
N ASN A 532 -4.33 -3.01 -20.08
CA ASN A 532 -4.30 -1.72 -20.77
C ASN A 532 -2.91 -1.09 -20.71
N ALA A 533 -2.71 0.09 -21.31
CA ALA A 533 -1.43 0.79 -21.33
C ALA A 533 -0.95 1.23 -19.93
N GLN A 534 -1.89 1.48 -19.01
CA GLN A 534 -1.64 1.87 -17.62
C GLN A 534 -1.49 0.68 -16.69
N CYS A 535 -1.76 -0.54 -17.12
CA CYS A 535 -1.77 -1.77 -16.33
C CYS A 535 -2.68 -1.72 -15.09
N ASP A 536 -3.75 -0.93 -15.11
CA ASP A 536 -4.69 -0.76 -14.01
C ASP A 536 -5.96 -1.61 -14.15
N HIS A 537 -6.34 -1.98 -15.39
CA HIS A 537 -7.46 -2.88 -15.65
C HIS A 537 -7.23 -3.76 -16.88
N CYS A 538 -7.97 -4.86 -16.96
CA CYS A 538 -7.92 -5.78 -18.09
C CYS A 538 -8.91 -5.36 -19.15
N VAL A 539 -8.43 -5.22 -20.39
CA VAL A 539 -9.24 -4.96 -21.59
C VAL A 539 -9.34 -6.23 -22.42
N PRO A 540 -10.45 -6.46 -23.16
CA PRO A 540 -10.55 -7.62 -24.04
C PRO A 540 -9.47 -7.57 -25.11
N LYS A 541 -8.82 -8.73 -25.38
CA LYS A 541 -7.78 -8.86 -26.41
C LYS A 541 -8.36 -8.51 -27.77
N LYS A 542 -7.57 -7.85 -28.60
CA LYS A 542 -7.93 -7.53 -29.97
C LYS A 542 -8.09 -8.82 -30.78
N ILE A 543 -9.23 -8.96 -31.44
CA ILE A 543 -9.51 -10.09 -32.31
C ILE A 543 -8.91 -9.82 -33.68
N GLU A 544 -8.06 -10.72 -34.19
CA GLU A 544 -7.41 -10.60 -35.48
C GLU A 544 -7.85 -11.75 -36.40
N PHE A 545 -8.33 -11.42 -37.58
CA PHE A 545 -8.70 -12.31 -38.67
C PHE A 545 -8.62 -11.55 -39.99
N LEU A 546 -8.62 -12.25 -41.14
CA LEU A 546 -8.61 -11.60 -42.45
C LEU A 546 -9.95 -10.90 -42.71
N SER A 547 -9.99 -9.59 -42.44
CA SER A 547 -11.21 -8.79 -42.51
C SER A 547 -11.42 -8.14 -43.88
N TYR A 548 -12.67 -8.00 -44.30
CA TYR A 548 -13.05 -7.20 -45.48
C TYR A 548 -12.69 -5.71 -45.36
N GLN A 549 -12.41 -5.22 -44.17
CA GLN A 549 -12.08 -3.80 -43.92
C GLN A 549 -10.57 -3.53 -43.92
N GLU A 550 -9.75 -4.55 -43.84
CA GLU A 550 -8.28 -4.42 -43.91
C GLU A 550 -7.84 -4.19 -45.38
N PRO A 551 -6.77 -3.44 -45.63
CA PRO A 551 -6.28 -3.19 -46.99
C PRO A 551 -6.02 -4.47 -47.79
N LEU A 552 -5.48 -5.49 -47.14
CA LEU A 552 -5.23 -6.80 -47.73
C LEU A 552 -6.54 -7.50 -48.12
N GLY A 553 -7.54 -7.51 -47.23
CA GLY A 553 -8.86 -8.08 -47.50
C GLY A 553 -9.63 -7.35 -48.59
N ILE A 554 -9.53 -6.02 -48.63
CA ILE A 554 -10.11 -5.19 -49.70
C ILE A 554 -9.48 -5.55 -51.05
N CYS A 555 -8.17 -5.62 -51.14
CA CYS A 555 -7.42 -5.96 -52.34
C CYS A 555 -7.84 -7.37 -52.88
N LEU A 556 -7.87 -8.37 -52.02
CA LEU A 556 -8.25 -9.72 -52.38
C LEU A 556 -9.72 -9.83 -52.82
N THR A 557 -10.63 -9.13 -52.13
CA THR A 557 -12.06 -9.08 -52.45
C THR A 557 -12.31 -8.40 -53.80
N THR A 558 -11.69 -7.26 -54.04
CA THR A 558 -11.83 -6.54 -55.30
C THR A 558 -11.29 -7.36 -56.48
N THR A 559 -10.16 -8.02 -56.31
CA THR A 559 -9.55 -8.90 -57.32
C THR A 559 -10.43 -10.10 -57.61
N SER A 560 -11.05 -10.70 -56.57
CA SER A 560 -11.99 -11.83 -56.72
C SER A 560 -13.25 -11.43 -57.49
N LEU A 561 -13.83 -10.28 -57.14
CA LEU A 561 -15.01 -9.74 -57.83
C LEU A 561 -14.69 -9.36 -59.28
N LEU A 562 -13.52 -8.78 -59.52
CA LEU A 562 -13.05 -8.44 -60.87
C LEU A 562 -12.88 -9.72 -61.69
N GLY A 563 -12.29 -10.78 -61.14
CA GLY A 563 -12.18 -12.08 -61.83
C GLY A 563 -13.51 -12.71 -62.12
N THR A 564 -14.47 -12.63 -61.18
CA THR A 564 -15.83 -13.09 -61.39
C THR A 564 -16.54 -12.32 -62.52
N PHE A 565 -16.35 -11.00 -62.56
CA PHE A 565 -16.91 -10.15 -63.59
C PHE A 565 -16.31 -10.45 -64.96
N ILE A 566 -14.98 -10.53 -65.08
CA ILE A 566 -14.28 -10.86 -66.33
C ILE A 566 -14.72 -12.25 -66.83
N SER A 567 -14.78 -13.26 -65.95
CA SER A 567 -15.23 -14.59 -66.32
C SER A 567 -16.67 -14.63 -66.80
N ALA A 568 -17.55 -13.78 -66.21
CA ALA A 568 -18.95 -13.61 -66.66
C ALA A 568 -19.03 -12.96 -68.05
N VAL A 569 -18.25 -11.88 -68.28
CA VAL A 569 -18.16 -11.21 -69.59
C VAL A 569 -17.68 -12.17 -70.66
N VAL A 570 -16.62 -12.95 -70.40
CA VAL A 570 -16.11 -13.96 -71.33
C VAL A 570 -17.17 -15.01 -71.60
N LEU A 571 -17.90 -15.47 -70.59
CA LEU A 571 -18.99 -16.43 -70.78
C LEU A 571 -20.08 -15.87 -71.67
N VAL A 572 -20.49 -14.60 -71.46
CA VAL A 572 -21.50 -13.93 -72.31
C VAL A 572 -21.01 -13.83 -73.75
N ILE A 573 -19.75 -13.45 -74.02
CA ILE A 573 -19.15 -13.38 -75.34
C ILE A 573 -19.21 -14.76 -75.99
N PHE A 574 -18.89 -15.83 -75.30
CA PHE A 574 -18.92 -17.20 -75.85
C PHE A 574 -20.35 -17.68 -76.11
N ILE A 575 -21.32 -17.31 -75.27
CA ILE A 575 -22.74 -17.64 -75.47
C ILE A 575 -23.28 -16.91 -76.73
N TYR A 576 -22.98 -15.59 -76.80
CA TYR A 576 -23.44 -14.76 -77.95
C TYR A 576 -22.84 -15.27 -79.24
N HIS A 577 -21.58 -15.64 -79.27
CA HIS A 577 -20.86 -16.11 -80.47
C HIS A 577 -20.84 -17.66 -80.62
N ARG A 578 -21.76 -18.38 -79.98
CA ARG A 578 -21.76 -19.85 -79.90
C ARG A 578 -21.83 -20.55 -81.28
N ASN A 579 -22.39 -19.91 -82.33
CA ASN A 579 -22.52 -20.41 -83.69
C ASN A 579 -21.25 -20.20 -84.54
N THR A 580 -20.23 -19.44 -84.04
CA THR A 580 -19.03 -19.14 -84.78
C THR A 580 -18.10 -20.35 -84.85
N PRO A 581 -17.29 -20.44 -85.93
CA PRO A 581 -16.39 -21.58 -86.12
C PRO A 581 -15.37 -21.76 -84.97
N MET A 582 -14.93 -20.65 -84.39
CA MET A 582 -13.98 -20.65 -83.26
C MET A 582 -14.55 -21.32 -82.01
N VAL A 583 -15.79 -20.98 -81.62
CA VAL A 583 -16.42 -21.53 -80.43
C VAL A 583 -16.79 -22.99 -80.64
N ARG A 584 -17.27 -23.37 -81.84
CA ARG A 584 -17.60 -24.77 -82.17
C ARG A 584 -16.36 -25.67 -82.26
N ALA A 585 -15.27 -25.21 -82.84
CA ALA A 585 -14.02 -25.97 -82.92
C ALA A 585 -13.40 -26.25 -81.54
N ASN A 586 -13.72 -25.45 -80.52
CA ASN A 586 -13.19 -25.54 -79.16
C ASN A 586 -14.04 -26.36 -78.19
N ASN A 587 -14.91 -27.25 -78.67
CA ASN A 587 -15.84 -28.00 -77.82
C ASN A 587 -16.58 -27.05 -76.84
N SER A 588 -17.61 -26.39 -77.33
CA SER A 588 -18.33 -25.29 -76.65
C SER A 588 -18.82 -25.72 -75.26
N GLU A 589 -19.30 -26.95 -75.10
CA GLU A 589 -19.81 -27.40 -73.79
C GLU A 589 -18.76 -27.44 -72.69
N LEU A 590 -17.58 -28.03 -72.97
CA LEU A 590 -16.48 -28.06 -72.00
C LEU A 590 -15.92 -26.66 -71.73
N SER A 591 -15.93 -25.76 -72.71
CA SER A 591 -15.51 -24.38 -72.50
C SER A 591 -16.47 -23.60 -71.59
N PHE A 592 -17.78 -23.83 -71.69
CA PHE A 592 -18.79 -23.24 -70.80
C PHE A 592 -18.63 -23.79 -69.38
N LEU A 593 -18.38 -25.10 -69.21
CA LEU A 593 -18.12 -25.71 -67.91
C LEU A 593 -16.86 -25.17 -67.27
N ILE A 594 -15.76 -24.95 -68.01
CA ILE A 594 -14.52 -24.35 -67.52
C ILE A 594 -14.80 -22.90 -67.05
N LEU A 595 -15.51 -22.11 -67.85
CA LEU A 595 -15.82 -20.72 -67.44
C LEU A 595 -16.74 -20.67 -66.22
N ALA A 596 -17.71 -21.57 -66.13
CA ALA A 596 -18.58 -21.66 -64.95
C ALA A 596 -17.78 -22.13 -63.70
N SER A 597 -16.88 -23.12 -63.84
CA SER A 597 -16.01 -23.53 -62.72
C SER A 597 -15.03 -22.47 -62.29
N LEU A 598 -14.43 -21.72 -63.21
CA LEU A 598 -13.57 -20.57 -62.90
C LEU A 598 -14.33 -19.48 -62.14
N LYS A 599 -15.56 -19.19 -62.55
CA LYS A 599 -16.41 -18.26 -61.80
C LYS A 599 -16.69 -18.73 -60.39
N LEU A 600 -16.91 -20.04 -60.20
CA LEU A 600 -17.04 -20.62 -58.84
C LEU A 600 -15.74 -20.53 -58.07
N CYS A 601 -14.57 -20.72 -58.69
CA CYS A 601 -13.27 -20.56 -58.07
C CYS A 601 -13.03 -19.13 -57.58
N PHE A 602 -13.40 -18.12 -58.41
CA PHE A 602 -13.33 -16.73 -57.92
C PHE A 602 -14.31 -16.44 -56.79
N LEU A 603 -15.50 -16.93 -56.79
CA LEU A 603 -16.49 -16.74 -55.75
C LEU A 603 -16.11 -17.49 -54.45
N CYS A 604 -15.54 -18.69 -54.56
CA CYS A 604 -15.16 -19.45 -53.35
C CYS A 604 -14.00 -18.81 -52.58
N SER A 605 -13.16 -17.98 -53.22
CA SER A 605 -12.14 -17.23 -52.54
C SER A 605 -12.69 -16.21 -51.51
N LEU A 606 -13.92 -15.74 -51.69
CA LEU A 606 -14.61 -14.84 -50.73
C LEU A 606 -14.98 -15.58 -49.43
N LEU A 607 -15.10 -16.91 -49.43
CA LEU A 607 -15.38 -17.69 -48.23
C LEU A 607 -14.20 -17.74 -47.24
N PHE A 608 -13.00 -17.37 -47.69
CA PHE A 608 -11.82 -17.29 -46.86
C PHE A 608 -11.65 -15.94 -46.17
N ILE A 609 -12.41 -14.92 -46.59
CA ILE A 609 -12.34 -13.58 -46.04
C ILE A 609 -13.51 -13.39 -45.07
N GLY A 610 -13.24 -12.76 -43.91
CA GLY A 610 -14.21 -12.51 -42.86
C GLY A 610 -14.01 -13.36 -41.63
N ARG A 611 -14.83 -13.13 -40.59
CA ARG A 611 -14.69 -13.88 -39.33
C ARG A 611 -14.97 -15.36 -39.54
N PRO A 612 -14.03 -16.27 -39.20
CA PRO A 612 -14.24 -17.70 -39.30
C PRO A 612 -15.47 -18.14 -38.52
N ARG A 613 -16.39 -18.83 -39.22
CA ARG A 613 -17.58 -19.48 -38.64
C ARG A 613 -17.51 -20.97 -38.99
N LEU A 614 -18.22 -21.82 -38.23
CA LEU A 614 -18.19 -23.26 -38.48
C LEU A 614 -18.53 -23.61 -39.93
N TRP A 615 -19.61 -23.07 -40.48
CA TRP A 615 -20.03 -23.37 -41.85
C TRP A 615 -19.08 -22.79 -42.89
N THR A 616 -18.44 -21.65 -42.66
CA THR A 616 -17.45 -21.07 -43.59
C THR A 616 -16.20 -21.88 -43.62
N CYS A 617 -15.70 -22.38 -42.46
CA CYS A 617 -14.53 -23.24 -42.37
C CYS A 617 -14.74 -24.58 -43.07
N GLN A 618 -15.94 -25.17 -42.99
CA GLN A 618 -16.29 -26.43 -43.67
C GLN A 618 -16.47 -26.26 -45.20
N LEU A 619 -17.15 -25.17 -45.58
CA LEU A 619 -17.52 -24.95 -46.99
C LEU A 619 -16.36 -24.47 -47.84
N ARG A 620 -15.43 -23.63 -47.30
CA ARG A 620 -14.37 -23.01 -48.11
C ARG A 620 -13.48 -24.02 -48.85
N HIS A 621 -12.98 -25.03 -48.15
CA HIS A 621 -12.09 -26.04 -48.71
C HIS A 621 -12.84 -27.02 -49.63
N ALA A 622 -14.08 -27.40 -49.30
CA ALA A 622 -14.92 -28.25 -50.14
C ALA A 622 -15.31 -27.53 -51.46
N ALA A 623 -15.77 -26.27 -51.37
CA ALA A 623 -16.11 -25.48 -52.56
C ALA A 623 -14.89 -25.25 -53.45
N PHE A 624 -13.74 -24.92 -52.87
CA PHE A 624 -12.47 -24.81 -53.55
C PHE A 624 -12.13 -26.10 -54.27
N GLY A 625 -12.05 -27.25 -53.53
CA GLY A 625 -11.62 -28.54 -54.08
C GLY A 625 -12.50 -29.00 -55.20
N ILE A 626 -13.83 -28.90 -55.07
CA ILE A 626 -14.79 -29.33 -56.11
C ILE A 626 -14.70 -28.42 -57.33
N SER A 627 -14.66 -27.07 -57.16
CA SER A 627 -14.60 -26.15 -58.28
C SER A 627 -13.31 -26.29 -59.12
N PHE A 628 -12.15 -26.48 -58.46
CA PHE A 628 -10.91 -26.67 -59.17
C PHE A 628 -10.82 -28.04 -59.87
N VAL A 629 -11.29 -29.11 -59.23
CA VAL A 629 -11.33 -30.43 -59.88
C VAL A 629 -12.28 -30.38 -61.08
N LEU A 630 -13.41 -29.71 -60.97
CA LEU A 630 -14.29 -29.55 -62.12
C LEU A 630 -13.59 -28.82 -63.27
N CYS A 631 -12.85 -27.74 -62.98
CA CYS A 631 -12.08 -27.00 -63.96
C CYS A 631 -10.99 -27.85 -64.63
N VAL A 632 -10.11 -28.48 -63.81
CA VAL A 632 -8.99 -29.29 -64.29
C VAL A 632 -9.48 -30.54 -64.99
N SER A 633 -10.56 -31.21 -64.54
CA SER A 633 -11.20 -32.32 -65.22
C SER A 633 -11.70 -31.99 -66.61
N CYS A 634 -12.34 -30.80 -66.74
CA CYS A 634 -12.76 -30.31 -68.04
C CYS A 634 -11.59 -30.02 -68.99
N ILE A 635 -10.47 -29.50 -68.47
CA ILE A 635 -9.23 -29.25 -69.22
C ILE A 635 -8.63 -30.58 -69.65
N LEU A 636 -8.54 -31.57 -68.71
CA LEU A 636 -8.02 -32.91 -68.97
C LEU A 636 -8.80 -33.61 -70.03
N VAL A 637 -10.14 -33.69 -69.95
CA VAL A 637 -10.99 -34.30 -70.94
C VAL A 637 -10.88 -33.57 -72.29
N LYS A 638 -10.75 -32.26 -72.30
CA LYS A 638 -10.50 -31.52 -73.54
C LYS A 638 -9.20 -31.87 -74.22
N THR A 639 -8.15 -32.02 -73.40
CA THR A 639 -6.84 -32.48 -73.92
C THR A 639 -6.91 -33.93 -74.47
N MET A 640 -7.61 -34.82 -73.81
CA MET A 640 -7.82 -36.16 -74.23
C MET A 640 -8.60 -36.22 -75.57
N VAL A 641 -9.64 -35.37 -75.74
CA VAL A 641 -10.35 -35.27 -76.98
C VAL A 641 -9.45 -34.84 -78.14
N VAL A 642 -8.61 -33.82 -77.93
CA VAL A 642 -7.65 -33.34 -78.91
C VAL A 642 -6.67 -34.45 -79.32
N LEU A 643 -6.15 -35.22 -78.35
CA LEU A 643 -5.29 -36.40 -78.65
C LEU A 643 -6.04 -37.53 -79.38
N ALA A 644 -7.26 -37.80 -79.00
CA ALA A 644 -8.08 -38.86 -79.62
C ALA A 644 -8.46 -38.50 -81.08
N VAL A 645 -8.85 -37.26 -81.34
CA VAL A 645 -9.12 -36.79 -82.72
C VAL A 645 -7.88 -36.89 -83.56
N PHE A 646 -6.72 -36.57 -83.00
CA PHE A 646 -5.49 -36.67 -83.75
C PHE A 646 -5.06 -38.14 -84.05
N LYS A 647 -5.22 -39.08 -83.09
CA LYS A 647 -4.96 -40.49 -83.28
C LYS A 647 -5.91 -41.08 -84.31
N ALA A 648 -7.18 -40.64 -84.34
CA ALA A 648 -8.18 -41.11 -85.34
C ALA A 648 -7.91 -40.54 -86.73
N SER A 649 -7.17 -39.45 -86.88
CA SER A 649 -6.76 -38.86 -88.17
C SER A 649 -5.59 -39.62 -88.84
N LYS A 650 -4.97 -40.58 -88.15
CA LYS A 650 -3.94 -41.45 -88.76
C LYS A 650 -4.61 -42.68 -89.46
N PRO A 651 -3.98 -43.14 -90.58
CA PRO A 651 -4.52 -44.32 -91.30
C PRO A 651 -4.61 -45.54 -90.36
N GLY A 652 -5.81 -46.13 -90.16
CA GLY A 652 -6.11 -47.25 -89.30
C GLY A 652 -6.71 -46.89 -87.90
N GLY A 653 -6.96 -45.63 -87.57
CA GLY A 653 -7.36 -45.19 -86.26
C GLY A 653 -8.87 -45.01 -85.93
N GLY A 654 -9.73 -45.48 -86.79
CA GLY A 654 -11.20 -45.22 -86.69
C GLY A 654 -11.94 -45.79 -85.50
N ALA A 655 -11.38 -46.73 -84.73
CA ALA A 655 -12.00 -47.29 -83.53
C ALA A 655 -11.91 -46.34 -82.30
N SER A 656 -10.99 -45.40 -82.29
CA SER A 656 -10.71 -44.51 -81.17
C SER A 656 -11.81 -43.42 -81.02
N LEU A 657 -12.54 -43.08 -82.06
CA LEU A 657 -13.51 -41.96 -82.01
C LEU A 657 -14.85 -42.34 -81.36
N LYS A 658 -15.23 -43.66 -81.39
CA LYS A 658 -16.49 -44.09 -80.75
C LYS A 658 -16.49 -44.00 -79.26
N TRP A 659 -15.31 -43.95 -78.63
CA TRP A 659 -15.15 -43.89 -77.16
C TRP A 659 -15.11 -42.46 -76.58
N PHE A 660 -15.14 -41.43 -77.38
CA PHE A 660 -15.11 -39.99 -76.94
C PHE A 660 -16.29 -39.19 -77.39
N GLY A 661 -17.49 -39.80 -77.39
CA GLY A 661 -18.76 -39.08 -77.63
C GLY A 661 -19.05 -38.04 -76.52
N THR A 662 -19.92 -37.09 -76.79
CA THR A 662 -20.25 -36.03 -75.83
C THR A 662 -20.78 -36.52 -74.49
N VAL A 663 -21.49 -37.67 -74.48
CA VAL A 663 -21.97 -38.30 -73.25
C VAL A 663 -20.82 -38.84 -72.40
N GLN A 664 -19.80 -39.42 -73.01
CA GLN A 664 -18.61 -40.00 -72.34
C GLN A 664 -17.73 -38.88 -71.79
N GLN A 665 -17.59 -37.73 -72.50
CA GLN A 665 -16.90 -36.58 -72.03
C GLN A 665 -17.55 -36.01 -70.73
N ARG A 666 -18.87 -35.84 -70.71
CA ARG A 666 -19.64 -35.43 -69.54
C ARG A 666 -19.52 -36.44 -68.41
N GLY A 667 -19.62 -37.74 -68.73
CA GLY A 667 -19.51 -38.80 -67.75
C GLY A 667 -18.12 -38.88 -67.11
N THR A 668 -17.06 -38.68 -67.88
CA THR A 668 -15.68 -38.63 -67.33
C THR A 668 -15.48 -37.41 -66.38
N VAL A 669 -15.91 -36.23 -66.78
CA VAL A 669 -15.86 -35.04 -65.89
C VAL A 669 -16.66 -35.27 -64.61
N LEU A 670 -17.85 -35.84 -64.74
CA LEU A 670 -18.72 -36.12 -63.61
C LEU A 670 -18.08 -37.14 -62.64
N VAL A 671 -17.48 -38.25 -63.17
CA VAL A 671 -16.79 -39.23 -62.31
C VAL A 671 -15.60 -38.64 -61.58
N LEU A 672 -14.74 -37.91 -62.30
CA LEU A 672 -13.60 -37.25 -61.69
C LEU A 672 -13.99 -36.23 -60.62
N THR A 673 -15.03 -35.43 -60.86
CA THR A 673 -15.53 -34.50 -59.87
C THR A 673 -16.23 -35.19 -58.70
N SER A 674 -16.94 -36.32 -58.96
CA SER A 674 -17.58 -37.10 -57.88
C SER A 674 -16.56 -37.76 -56.93
N ILE A 675 -15.40 -38.18 -57.43
CA ILE A 675 -14.31 -38.68 -56.59
C ILE A 675 -13.84 -37.58 -55.64
N GLN A 676 -13.67 -36.36 -56.11
CA GLN A 676 -13.30 -35.25 -55.24
C GLN A 676 -14.41 -34.90 -54.23
N ALA A 677 -15.66 -34.95 -54.66
CA ALA A 677 -16.78 -34.73 -53.73
C ALA A 677 -16.82 -35.82 -52.63
N ALA A 678 -16.53 -37.07 -52.99
CA ALA A 678 -16.43 -38.17 -52.04
C ALA A 678 -15.26 -37.95 -51.06
N ILE A 679 -14.07 -37.52 -51.55
CA ILE A 679 -12.92 -37.16 -50.69
C ILE A 679 -13.30 -36.06 -49.75
N CYS A 680 -13.90 -34.96 -50.24
CA CYS A 680 -14.36 -33.85 -49.40
C CYS A 680 -15.38 -34.30 -48.34
N THR A 681 -16.35 -35.15 -48.74
CA THR A 681 -17.37 -35.66 -47.81
C THR A 681 -16.74 -36.57 -46.73
N ALA A 682 -15.88 -37.48 -47.10
CA ALA A 682 -15.18 -38.35 -46.18
C ALA A 682 -14.32 -37.54 -45.17
N TRP A 683 -13.63 -36.50 -45.65
CA TRP A 683 -12.84 -35.60 -44.78
C TRP A 683 -13.73 -34.78 -43.86
N LEU A 684 -14.82 -34.21 -44.35
CA LEU A 684 -15.76 -33.41 -43.52
C LEU A 684 -16.46 -34.26 -42.46
N VAL A 685 -16.74 -35.55 -42.74
CA VAL A 685 -17.36 -36.45 -41.74
C VAL A 685 -16.34 -36.94 -40.72
N SER A 686 -15.12 -37.28 -41.14
CA SER A 686 -14.08 -37.86 -40.26
C SER A 686 -13.36 -36.82 -39.38
N ALA A 687 -13.08 -35.63 -39.90
CA ALA A 687 -12.32 -34.58 -39.21
C ALA A 687 -12.70 -33.22 -39.78
N SER A 688 -13.85 -32.71 -39.36
CA SER A 688 -14.40 -31.43 -39.80
C SER A 688 -13.53 -30.23 -39.42
N PRO A 689 -13.21 -29.35 -40.38
CA PRO A 689 -12.58 -28.07 -40.03
C PRO A 689 -13.48 -27.24 -39.14
N ALA A 690 -12.86 -26.62 -38.11
CA ALA A 690 -13.55 -25.81 -37.13
C ALA A 690 -12.84 -24.46 -36.85
N PRO A 691 -13.56 -23.42 -36.48
CA PRO A 691 -12.95 -22.18 -36.07
C PRO A 691 -12.23 -22.39 -34.72
N TYR A 692 -11.02 -21.91 -34.63
CA TYR A 692 -10.18 -21.99 -33.44
C TYR A 692 -9.65 -20.63 -33.03
N LYS A 693 -9.63 -20.40 -31.71
CA LYS A 693 -9.00 -19.22 -31.10
C LYS A 693 -7.55 -19.54 -30.81
N ASN A 694 -6.64 -18.94 -31.54
CA ASN A 694 -5.22 -19.12 -31.31
C ASN A 694 -4.66 -17.95 -30.53
N THR A 695 -4.16 -18.21 -29.31
CA THR A 695 -3.51 -17.25 -28.42
C THR A 695 -2.00 -17.42 -28.37
N LYS A 696 -1.43 -18.38 -29.12
CA LYS A 696 -0.01 -18.73 -29.04
C LYS A 696 0.91 -17.84 -29.87
N TYR A 697 0.39 -17.19 -30.92
CA TYR A 697 1.21 -16.33 -31.78
C TYR A 697 1.51 -14.97 -31.16
N HIS A 698 0.51 -14.39 -30.47
CA HIS A 698 0.62 -13.10 -29.81
C HIS A 698 -0.09 -13.15 -28.46
N ASN A 699 0.56 -12.63 -27.43
CA ASN A 699 -0.02 -12.64 -26.09
C ASN A 699 -1.16 -11.61 -25.93
N ASP A 700 -1.10 -10.49 -26.69
CA ASP A 700 -2.05 -9.36 -26.63
C ASP A 700 -3.24 -9.48 -27.58
N LYS A 701 -3.24 -10.50 -28.48
CA LYS A 701 -4.26 -10.66 -29.53
C LYS A 701 -4.76 -12.09 -29.59
N ILE A 702 -6.01 -12.24 -30.02
CA ILE A 702 -6.64 -13.50 -30.32
C ILE A 702 -6.74 -13.62 -31.82
N VAL A 703 -6.02 -14.59 -32.41
CA VAL A 703 -6.13 -14.89 -33.84
C VAL A 703 -7.22 -15.93 -34.05
N TYR A 704 -8.25 -15.57 -34.84
CA TYR A 704 -9.26 -16.52 -35.29
C TYR A 704 -8.80 -17.15 -36.60
N GLU A 705 -8.65 -18.47 -36.59
CA GLU A 705 -8.26 -19.26 -37.74
C GLU A 705 -9.15 -20.51 -37.91
N CYS A 706 -9.21 -21.07 -39.08
CA CYS A 706 -9.86 -22.36 -39.31
C CYS A 706 -8.82 -23.46 -39.23
N VAL A 707 -8.89 -24.27 -38.21
CA VAL A 707 -8.04 -25.48 -38.12
C VAL A 707 -8.57 -26.55 -39.08
N VAL A 708 -7.68 -27.15 -39.88
CA VAL A 708 -7.99 -28.09 -40.99
C VAL A 708 -8.52 -29.44 -40.51
N GLY A 709 -8.55 -29.66 -39.18
CA GLY A 709 -8.99 -30.93 -38.58
C GLY A 709 -7.99 -32.07 -38.82
N SER A 710 -7.88 -32.56 -40.05
CA SER A 710 -6.88 -33.57 -40.43
C SER A 710 -5.95 -33.04 -41.52
N THR A 711 -4.66 -32.98 -41.22
CA THR A 711 -3.62 -32.58 -42.19
C THR A 711 -3.51 -33.60 -43.33
N ILE A 712 -3.74 -34.90 -43.03
CA ILE A 712 -3.72 -35.98 -44.02
C ILE A 712 -4.91 -35.82 -44.99
N GLY A 713 -6.13 -35.54 -44.46
CA GLY A 713 -7.30 -35.32 -45.29
C GLY A 713 -7.14 -34.13 -46.23
N PHE A 714 -6.57 -33.03 -45.73
CA PHE A 714 -6.24 -31.86 -46.57
C PHE A 714 -5.16 -32.14 -47.62
N ALA A 715 -4.13 -32.91 -47.26
CA ALA A 715 -3.08 -33.36 -48.20
C ALA A 715 -3.64 -34.25 -49.32
N VAL A 716 -4.58 -35.14 -49.01
CA VAL A 716 -5.25 -35.99 -49.98
C VAL A 716 -6.11 -35.19 -50.94
N LEU A 717 -6.85 -34.17 -50.42
CA LEU A 717 -7.67 -33.25 -51.21
C LEU A 717 -6.80 -32.51 -52.23
N LEU A 718 -5.73 -31.87 -51.77
CA LEU A 718 -4.80 -31.15 -52.64
C LEU A 718 -4.02 -32.09 -53.58
N GLY A 719 -3.64 -33.24 -53.08
CA GLY A 719 -2.89 -34.29 -53.86
C GLY A 719 -3.67 -34.79 -55.05
N TYR A 720 -5.00 -34.97 -54.89
CA TYR A 720 -5.85 -35.37 -56.02
C TYR A 720 -5.96 -34.25 -57.08
N ILE A 721 -6.10 -33.00 -56.67
CA ILE A 721 -6.07 -31.84 -57.59
C ILE A 721 -4.72 -31.80 -58.34
N GLY A 722 -3.63 -31.94 -57.62
CA GLY A 722 -2.26 -31.96 -58.15
C GLY A 722 -2.04 -33.12 -59.16
N LEU A 723 -2.53 -34.33 -58.83
CA LEU A 723 -2.45 -35.48 -59.70
C LEU A 723 -3.15 -35.20 -61.04
N LEU A 724 -4.40 -34.70 -60.99
CA LEU A 724 -5.14 -34.35 -62.21
C LEU A 724 -4.48 -33.23 -62.99
N ALA A 725 -3.91 -32.25 -62.31
CA ALA A 725 -3.19 -31.14 -62.94
C ALA A 725 -1.92 -31.59 -63.64
N ILE A 726 -1.12 -32.46 -63.01
CA ILE A 726 0.09 -33.03 -63.59
C ILE A 726 -0.29 -33.93 -64.80
N LEU A 727 -1.31 -34.76 -64.66
CA LEU A 727 -1.78 -35.60 -65.76
C LEU A 727 -2.26 -34.75 -66.96
N SER A 728 -3.01 -33.69 -66.68
CA SER A 728 -3.47 -32.71 -67.71
C SER A 728 -2.30 -31.98 -68.38
N PHE A 729 -1.28 -31.58 -67.60
CA PHE A 729 -0.05 -30.97 -68.12
C PHE A 729 0.73 -31.95 -69.02
N LEU A 730 0.96 -33.20 -68.56
CA LEU A 730 1.68 -34.18 -69.32
C LEU A 730 1.03 -34.55 -70.64
N LEU A 731 -0.30 -34.74 -70.62
CA LEU A 731 -1.05 -35.03 -71.85
C LEU A 731 -1.02 -33.80 -72.82
N ALA A 732 -1.18 -32.58 -72.31
CA ALA A 732 -1.11 -31.32 -73.08
C ALA A 732 0.33 -31.14 -73.65
N PHE A 733 1.34 -31.48 -72.90
CA PHE A 733 2.74 -31.38 -73.33
C PHE A 733 3.04 -32.42 -74.45
N LEU A 734 2.53 -33.65 -74.37
CA LEU A 734 2.63 -34.62 -75.41
C LEU A 734 1.90 -34.20 -76.69
N ALA A 735 0.75 -33.43 -76.51
CA ALA A 735 -0.03 -32.88 -77.65
C ALA A 735 0.57 -31.62 -78.30
N ARG A 736 1.59 -31.04 -77.71
CA ARG A 736 2.20 -29.76 -78.18
C ARG A 736 2.83 -29.83 -79.55
N ASN A 737 3.32 -31.00 -79.96
CA ASN A 737 4.01 -31.26 -81.27
C ASN A 737 3.07 -31.60 -82.45
N LEU A 738 1.79 -31.43 -82.19
CA LEU A 738 0.75 -31.57 -83.23
C LEU A 738 0.79 -30.40 -84.23
N PRO A 739 0.38 -30.61 -85.49
CA PRO A 739 0.44 -29.56 -86.55
C PRO A 739 -0.26 -28.26 -86.14
N ASP A 740 0.16 -27.11 -86.69
CA ASP A 740 -0.23 -25.76 -86.31
C ASP A 740 -1.73 -25.44 -86.19
N ASN A 741 -2.57 -26.37 -86.68
CA ASN A 741 -4.03 -26.24 -86.61
C ASN A 741 -4.63 -26.35 -85.18
N PHE A 742 -3.80 -26.78 -84.21
CA PHE A 742 -4.24 -27.06 -82.84
C PHE A 742 -3.43 -26.27 -81.80
N ASN A 743 -3.34 -24.89 -81.94
CA ASN A 743 -2.71 -24.03 -80.93
C ASN A 743 -3.32 -24.20 -79.51
N GLU A 744 -4.48 -24.85 -79.40
CA GLU A 744 -5.15 -25.07 -78.14
C GLU A 744 -4.30 -25.94 -77.15
N ALA A 745 -3.59 -26.94 -77.64
CA ALA A 745 -2.71 -27.76 -76.77
C ALA A 745 -1.53 -26.97 -76.21
N LYS A 746 -1.02 -26.02 -76.95
CA LYS A 746 0.03 -25.10 -76.47
C LYS A 746 -0.48 -24.12 -75.36
N LEU A 747 -1.68 -23.61 -75.55
CA LEU A 747 -2.34 -22.73 -74.55
C LEU A 747 -2.69 -23.50 -73.27
N ILE A 748 -3.18 -24.75 -73.39
CA ILE A 748 -3.44 -25.60 -72.24
C ILE A 748 -2.12 -25.97 -71.50
N THR A 749 -1.04 -26.32 -72.25
CA THR A 749 0.23 -26.60 -71.65
C THR A 749 0.78 -25.42 -70.86
N PHE A 750 0.70 -24.21 -71.43
CA PHE A 750 1.12 -22.97 -70.76
C PHE A 750 0.28 -22.65 -69.52
N SER A 751 -1.03 -22.77 -69.61
CA SER A 751 -1.96 -22.52 -68.52
C SER A 751 -1.76 -23.53 -67.37
N MET A 752 -1.50 -24.77 -67.65
CA MET A 752 -1.25 -25.84 -66.64
C MET A 752 0.14 -25.68 -66.00
N LEU A 753 1.11 -25.16 -66.78
CA LEU A 753 2.42 -24.82 -66.21
C LEU A 753 2.31 -23.72 -65.14
N ILE A 754 1.57 -22.63 -65.48
CA ILE A 754 1.29 -21.53 -64.53
C ILE A 754 0.58 -22.10 -63.28
N PHE A 755 -0.45 -22.90 -63.48
CA PHE A 755 -1.18 -23.54 -62.39
C PHE A 755 -0.27 -24.35 -61.46
N CYS A 756 0.52 -25.29 -62.05
CA CYS A 756 1.48 -26.08 -61.24
C CYS A 756 2.51 -25.21 -60.51
N ALA A 757 3.04 -24.18 -61.14
CA ALA A 757 4.03 -23.30 -60.55
C ALA A 757 3.44 -22.52 -59.32
N VAL A 758 2.19 -22.03 -59.42
CA VAL A 758 1.50 -21.34 -58.32
C VAL A 758 1.32 -22.31 -57.14
N TRP A 759 0.88 -23.53 -57.38
CA TRP A 759 0.61 -24.50 -56.33
C TRP A 759 1.89 -25.07 -55.69
N VAL A 760 2.99 -25.22 -56.46
CA VAL A 760 4.30 -25.57 -55.92
C VAL A 760 4.83 -24.46 -55.02
N ALA A 761 4.65 -23.19 -55.36
CA ALA A 761 5.01 -22.05 -54.54
C ALA A 761 4.09 -21.85 -53.31
N PHE A 762 2.82 -22.26 -53.42
CA PHE A 762 1.84 -22.18 -52.34
C PHE A 762 2.24 -22.97 -51.10
N VAL A 763 2.72 -24.19 -51.24
CA VAL A 763 3.01 -25.09 -50.09
C VAL A 763 4.00 -24.46 -49.10
N PRO A 764 5.20 -24.01 -49.48
CA PRO A 764 6.13 -23.39 -48.55
C PRO A 764 5.60 -22.03 -48.03
N ALA A 765 4.90 -21.27 -48.85
CA ALA A 765 4.32 -20.03 -48.42
C ALA A 765 3.24 -20.23 -47.35
N TYR A 766 2.37 -21.22 -47.51
CA TYR A 766 1.30 -21.52 -46.57
C TYR A 766 1.85 -22.02 -45.22
N VAL A 767 2.82 -22.92 -45.23
CA VAL A 767 3.42 -23.48 -44.01
C VAL A 767 4.14 -22.41 -43.19
N ASN A 768 4.76 -21.42 -43.84
CA ASN A 768 5.51 -20.36 -43.16
C ASN A 768 4.67 -19.10 -42.80
N SER A 769 3.40 -19.05 -43.17
CA SER A 769 2.52 -17.90 -42.91
C SER A 769 1.58 -18.19 -41.74
N PRO A 770 1.73 -17.54 -40.58
CA PRO A 770 0.86 -17.76 -39.43
C PRO A 770 -0.48 -17.01 -39.55
N GLY A 771 -1.54 -17.59 -38.99
CA GLY A 771 -2.83 -16.96 -38.74
C GLY A 771 -3.50 -16.41 -40.02
N LYS A 772 -3.91 -15.14 -40.01
CA LYS A 772 -4.62 -14.51 -41.13
C LYS A 772 -3.85 -14.49 -42.45
N TYR A 773 -2.52 -14.56 -42.41
CA TYR A 773 -1.69 -14.56 -43.62
C TYR A 773 -1.74 -15.90 -44.34
N ALA A 774 -2.01 -17.03 -43.64
CA ALA A 774 -2.25 -18.30 -44.26
C ALA A 774 -3.49 -18.28 -45.16
N ASP A 775 -4.61 -17.71 -44.64
CA ASP A 775 -5.84 -17.53 -45.41
C ASP A 775 -5.60 -16.61 -46.62
N ALA A 776 -4.82 -15.52 -46.46
CA ALA A 776 -4.49 -14.62 -47.56
C ALA A 776 -3.64 -15.29 -48.66
N VAL A 777 -2.66 -16.14 -48.30
CA VAL A 777 -1.83 -16.90 -49.25
C VAL A 777 -2.68 -17.91 -50.01
N GLU A 778 -3.64 -18.54 -49.36
CA GLU A 778 -4.59 -19.50 -50.00
C GLU A 778 -5.47 -18.79 -51.01
N VAL A 779 -6.08 -17.65 -50.64
CA VAL A 779 -6.83 -16.79 -51.55
C VAL A 779 -5.99 -16.35 -52.75
N PHE A 780 -4.76 -15.89 -52.50
CA PHE A 780 -3.85 -15.46 -53.55
C PHE A 780 -3.53 -16.61 -54.56
N ALA A 781 -3.29 -17.82 -54.06
CA ALA A 781 -3.05 -19.00 -54.93
C ALA A 781 -4.28 -19.35 -55.76
N ILE A 782 -5.48 -19.29 -55.18
CA ILE A 782 -6.73 -19.49 -55.88
C ILE A 782 -6.92 -18.42 -57.00
N LEU A 783 -6.75 -17.15 -56.68
CA LEU A 783 -6.89 -16.05 -57.65
C LEU A 783 -5.85 -16.12 -58.76
N ALA A 784 -4.59 -16.32 -58.42
CA ALA A 784 -3.48 -16.39 -59.37
C ALA A 784 -3.65 -17.56 -60.37
N SER A 785 -4.02 -18.75 -59.87
CA SER A 785 -4.27 -19.93 -60.72
C SER A 785 -5.51 -19.72 -61.60
N SER A 786 -6.58 -19.18 -61.04
CA SER A 786 -7.82 -18.90 -61.80
C SER A 786 -7.64 -17.83 -62.90
N PHE A 787 -6.91 -16.74 -62.63
CA PHE A 787 -6.56 -15.74 -63.64
C PHE A 787 -5.60 -16.33 -64.68
N GLY A 788 -4.60 -17.11 -64.23
CA GLY A 788 -3.70 -17.80 -65.18
C GLY A 788 -4.44 -18.68 -66.18
N LEU A 789 -5.39 -19.50 -65.70
CA LEU A 789 -6.25 -20.32 -66.52
C LEU A 789 -7.16 -19.49 -67.43
N LEU A 790 -7.84 -18.45 -66.88
CA LEU A 790 -8.74 -17.59 -67.64
C LEU A 790 -8.05 -16.89 -68.77
N VAL A 791 -6.94 -16.21 -68.46
CA VAL A 791 -6.22 -15.40 -69.45
C VAL A 791 -5.56 -16.31 -70.51
N ALA A 792 -4.87 -17.37 -70.12
CA ALA A 792 -4.19 -18.24 -71.06
C ALA A 792 -5.12 -19.02 -71.96
N LEU A 793 -6.24 -19.54 -71.45
CA LEU A 793 -7.18 -20.34 -72.28
C LEU A 793 -8.14 -19.50 -73.10
N PHE A 794 -8.62 -18.39 -72.53
CA PHE A 794 -9.70 -17.65 -73.17
C PHE A 794 -9.24 -16.29 -73.73
N GLY A 795 -8.18 -15.67 -73.19
CA GLY A 795 -7.69 -14.37 -73.64
C GLY A 795 -7.44 -14.30 -75.15
N PRO A 796 -6.61 -15.20 -75.73
CA PRO A 796 -6.35 -15.21 -77.17
C PRO A 796 -7.63 -15.43 -78.04
N LYS A 797 -8.53 -16.23 -77.50
CA LYS A 797 -9.79 -16.55 -78.20
C LYS A 797 -10.76 -15.34 -78.19
N CYS A 798 -10.93 -14.69 -77.10
CA CYS A 798 -11.73 -13.46 -76.97
C CYS A 798 -11.14 -12.37 -77.83
N TYR A 799 -9.81 -12.24 -77.88
CA TYR A 799 -9.18 -11.26 -78.75
C TYR A 799 -9.53 -11.47 -80.22
N ILE A 800 -9.52 -12.74 -80.71
CA ILE A 800 -9.90 -13.09 -82.04
C ILE A 800 -11.39 -12.86 -82.32
N ILE A 801 -12.26 -13.24 -81.38
CA ILE A 801 -13.70 -13.11 -81.55
C ILE A 801 -14.13 -11.66 -81.58
N VAL A 802 -13.56 -10.78 -80.72
CA VAL A 802 -14.05 -9.38 -80.56
C VAL A 802 -13.25 -8.43 -81.46
N PHE A 803 -11.94 -8.53 -81.53
CA PHE A 803 -11.08 -7.54 -82.20
C PHE A 803 -10.60 -7.92 -83.59
N ARG A 804 -10.65 -9.27 -83.96
CA ARG A 804 -10.29 -9.75 -85.27
C ARG A 804 -11.32 -10.75 -85.81
N PRO A 805 -12.58 -10.36 -86.00
CA PRO A 805 -13.62 -11.26 -86.44
C PRO A 805 -13.33 -11.87 -87.81
N GLU A 806 -12.60 -11.21 -88.68
CA GLU A 806 -12.09 -11.68 -90.00
C GLU A 806 -11.28 -12.98 -89.88
N ARG A 807 -10.64 -13.25 -88.75
CA ARG A 807 -9.91 -14.49 -88.48
C ARG A 807 -10.82 -15.60 -87.92
N ASN A 808 -12.03 -15.30 -87.61
CA ASN A 808 -13.01 -16.23 -87.07
C ASN A 808 -13.81 -16.97 -88.19
N THR A 809 -13.06 -17.48 -89.21
CA THR A 809 -13.58 -18.25 -90.35
C THR A 809 -13.00 -19.69 -90.37
N LYS A 810 -13.77 -20.61 -90.95
CA LYS A 810 -13.30 -22.05 -91.05
C LYS A 810 -11.96 -22.18 -91.74
N LYS A 811 -11.70 -21.35 -92.84
CA LYS A 811 -10.39 -21.33 -93.52
C LYS A 811 -9.24 -20.83 -92.67
N ALA A 812 -9.45 -19.82 -91.83
CA ALA A 812 -8.42 -19.23 -91.01
C ALA A 812 -8.06 -20.17 -89.83
N ILE A 813 -9.03 -20.94 -89.31
CA ILE A 813 -8.88 -21.87 -88.18
C ILE A 813 -8.21 -23.19 -88.65
N MET A 814 -8.51 -23.62 -89.91
CA MET A 814 -7.94 -24.91 -90.46
C MET A 814 -6.55 -24.75 -91.10
N GLY A 815 -5.98 -23.54 -91.12
CA GLY A 815 -4.68 -23.23 -91.68
C GLY A 815 -4.67 -23.29 -93.21
N ARG A 816 -4.03 -22.36 -93.93
CA ARG A 816 -3.73 -22.44 -95.37
C ARG A 816 -2.81 -23.58 -95.61
N GLY A 817 -3.29 -24.56 -96.27
CA GLY A 817 -2.39 -25.51 -96.95
C GLY A 817 -1.47 -24.73 -97.83
N THR A 818 -0.16 -24.72 -97.56
CA THR A 818 0.91 -24.20 -98.39
C THR A 818 0.93 -24.95 -99.65
N THR A 819 0.37 -24.46 -100.65
CA THR A 819 0.84 -24.68 -101.95
C THR A 819 2.05 -23.75 -102.20
N LYS A 820 3.25 -24.24 -102.00
CA LYS A 820 4.42 -23.74 -102.75
C LYS A 820 4.56 -24.61 -103.93
N SER A 821 4.39 -24.00 -105.03
CA SER A 821 4.99 -24.46 -106.29
C SER A 821 6.48 -24.40 -106.17
#